data_6b5f2101bfe0f975ce1f9004baecac67
#
_entry.id   6b5f2101bfe0f975ce1f9004baecac67
#
_cell.length_a   1.000
_cell.length_b   1.000
_cell.length_c   1.000
_cell.angle_alpha   90.00
_cell.angle_beta   90.00
_cell.angle_gamma   90.00
#
_symmetry.space_group_name_H-M   'P 1'
#
loop_
_entity.id
_entity.type
_entity.pdbx_description
1 polymer ?
#
loop_
_entity_poly.entity_id
_entity_poly.type
_entity_poly.pdbx_seq_one_letter_code
_entity_poly.pdbx_strand_id
1 'polypeptide(L)'
;FTLQLARDDDRSLHAINPAYARRFFAGVAGDVPLRGIRMTPRPYIEPAPEMALRVLFAGGSTVQGYPHPKRLSAASYLQEMLRDLHPGRQIEVINAGITAASSFVVARTVEDGVAALPVDLVVVYTGHNEFYGVYGAASLDQGGGSLWSKRVRYALMHLRLTRLVGGVLSAFRGSGSEPTALVEVMGRADAVEANDPARAQAAANLDGSLRDLADLCRRRGVPLVLCTVASNERGFAPARGEPPLGNLERTRYQDLLAAGGRQHSAAAALEALQQARALWEDDAYLHFLRGRHLESLGDGTAARTAYQQARDLDPRPWRAVGDLNGVVRRVAGETGALLAKVDESFRRHSPTAGVGWELMADHVHPTTAGQLLLARAIVAALAQAPEPWGTASAGQLRTDLDYRRHLGDLPAERLAVVRNMAALFGAPPMDRGNESRKSELDRQAETLWAQLSDAERRGVGNWLQAQGPDLMPLNVAEALFAARDYRRARDYYGAARLEEPYTVWGDLWATLRWTRCAQLTGLPLGPTEHAALRGVLDRLPFLTQAPDFSPGLQAFVAGYAHHLLGERGDALVALETAVEDGDIRRRYFREVLVMLVAELVEAGRTADAERYVVEIAAEQQQQDFGRVLVERIRATAVR
;
A
#
# COMPACT_ATOMS: atom_id res chain seq x y z
N PHE A 1 20.76 -0.30 -1.87
CA PHE A 1 19.46 -0.49 -1.23
C PHE A 1 18.77 0.85 -0.99
N THR A 2 19.47 1.78 -0.39
CA THR A 2 18.96 3.11 -0.06
C THR A 2 19.36 4.16 -1.08
N LEU A 3 18.58 5.23 -1.17
CA LEU A 3 18.83 6.42 -1.98
C LEU A 3 18.72 7.63 -1.06
N GLN A 4 19.76 8.46 -1.05
CA GLN A 4 19.69 9.77 -0.40
C GLN A 4 18.89 10.70 -1.32
N LEU A 5 17.81 11.26 -0.79
CA LEU A 5 16.91 12.17 -1.50
C LEU A 5 17.31 13.63 -1.32
N ALA A 6 17.70 13.98 -0.10
CA ALA A 6 18.10 15.34 0.26
C ALA A 6 19.03 15.34 1.48
N ARG A 7 19.65 16.50 1.76
CA ARG A 7 20.49 16.71 2.93
C ARG A 7 20.22 18.10 3.51
N ASP A 8 20.26 18.18 4.83
CA ASP A 8 20.15 19.40 5.62
C ASP A 8 21.14 19.30 6.79
N ASP A 9 22.21 20.10 6.75
CA ASP A 9 23.33 20.08 7.71
C ASP A 9 23.79 18.64 8.04
N ASP A 10 23.54 18.20 9.27
CA ASP A 10 23.95 16.88 9.77
C ASP A 10 22.89 15.79 9.52
N ARG A 11 21.71 16.15 8.94
CA ARG A 11 20.61 15.22 8.65
C ARG A 11 20.50 14.96 7.16
N SER A 12 20.14 13.76 6.79
CA SER A 12 19.85 13.42 5.40
C SER A 12 18.55 12.64 5.28
N LEU A 13 17.78 12.95 4.23
CA LEU A 13 16.55 12.27 3.89
C LEU A 13 16.86 11.10 2.96
N HIS A 14 16.45 9.92 3.33
CA HIS A 14 16.66 8.68 2.59
C HIS A 14 15.35 7.97 2.29
N ALA A 15 15.36 7.13 1.27
CA ALA A 15 14.32 6.12 1.01
C ALA A 15 14.95 4.83 0.49
N ILE A 16 14.22 3.72 0.51
CA ILE A 16 14.62 2.57 -0.32
C ILE A 16 14.59 3.03 -1.78
N ASN A 17 15.65 2.71 -2.53
CA ASN A 17 15.72 3.07 -3.94
C ASN A 17 14.56 2.39 -4.71
N PRO A 18 13.62 3.12 -5.33
CA PRO A 18 12.52 2.53 -6.09
C PRO A 18 13.00 1.60 -7.21
N ALA A 19 14.20 1.84 -7.75
CA ALA A 19 14.82 0.98 -8.75
C ALA A 19 15.43 -0.31 -8.16
N TYR A 20 15.49 -0.46 -6.83
CA TYR A 20 16.09 -1.64 -6.19
C TYR A 20 15.45 -2.94 -6.65
N ALA A 21 14.13 -2.97 -6.78
CA ALA A 21 13.41 -4.15 -7.25
C ALA A 21 13.86 -4.63 -8.64
N ARG A 22 14.29 -3.72 -9.52
CA ARG A 22 14.72 -4.05 -10.90
C ARG A 22 15.82 -5.09 -10.96
N ARG A 23 16.68 -5.15 -9.94
CA ARG A 23 17.78 -6.12 -9.86
C ARG A 23 17.34 -7.58 -9.86
N PHE A 24 16.13 -7.86 -9.43
CA PHE A 24 15.55 -9.21 -9.40
C PHE A 24 14.86 -9.58 -10.72
N PHE A 25 14.50 -8.60 -11.53
CA PHE A 25 13.81 -8.76 -12.80
C PHE A 25 14.76 -8.62 -14.00
N ALA A 26 16.03 -8.31 -13.78
CA ALA A 26 17.02 -8.26 -14.84
C ALA A 26 17.29 -9.67 -15.40
N GLY A 27 17.14 -9.84 -16.72
CA GLY A 27 17.32 -11.12 -17.40
C GLY A 27 16.04 -11.95 -17.58
N VAL A 28 14.89 -11.44 -17.19
CA VAL A 28 13.58 -11.90 -17.66
C VAL A 28 13.55 -11.63 -19.17
N ALA A 29 13.42 -12.69 -19.97
CA ALA A 29 13.55 -12.60 -21.42
C ALA A 29 12.52 -11.64 -22.00
N GLY A 30 13.01 -10.55 -22.61
CA GLY A 30 12.22 -9.55 -23.29
C GLY A 30 11.31 -8.77 -22.33
N ASP A 31 11.77 -7.60 -21.95
CA ASP A 31 10.97 -6.46 -21.47
C ASP A 31 9.63 -6.79 -20.80
N VAL A 32 9.67 -7.49 -19.64
CA VAL A 32 8.54 -7.39 -18.71
C VAL A 32 8.44 -5.92 -18.36
N PRO A 33 7.35 -5.25 -18.73
CA PRO A 33 7.26 -3.83 -18.50
C PRO A 33 7.32 -3.59 -17.01
N LEU A 34 8.31 -2.84 -16.60
CA LEU A 34 8.54 -2.42 -15.23
C LEU A 34 7.35 -1.62 -14.63
N ARG A 35 6.32 -1.32 -15.42
CA ARG A 35 5.09 -0.65 -14.99
C ARG A 35 4.29 -1.43 -13.94
N GLY A 36 4.38 -2.76 -13.88
CA GLY A 36 3.70 -3.58 -12.87
C GLY A 36 4.51 -3.81 -11.60
N ILE A 37 5.83 -3.58 -11.62
CA ILE A 37 6.71 -3.86 -10.49
C ILE A 37 6.93 -2.58 -9.71
N ARG A 38 6.33 -2.53 -8.53
CA ARG A 38 6.38 -1.34 -7.69
C ARG A 38 6.96 -1.68 -6.32
N MET A 39 7.74 -0.75 -5.80
CA MET A 39 7.96 -0.52 -4.39
C MET A 39 7.29 0.80 -4.04
N THR A 40 6.80 0.92 -2.82
CA THR A 40 6.17 2.15 -2.31
C THR A 40 6.94 2.64 -1.08
N PRO A 41 8.23 2.98 -1.22
CA PRO A 41 9.04 3.39 -0.10
C PRO A 41 8.51 4.69 0.49
N ARG A 42 8.61 4.80 1.83
CA ARG A 42 8.46 6.07 2.53
C ARG A 42 9.84 6.61 2.85
N PRO A 43 10.05 7.92 2.76
CA PRO A 43 11.28 8.55 3.22
C PRO A 43 11.45 8.43 4.73
N TYR A 44 12.70 8.40 5.18
CA TYR A 44 13.12 8.40 6.59
C TYR A 44 14.38 9.26 6.75
N ILE A 45 14.67 9.70 7.98
CA ILE A 45 15.81 10.59 8.28
C ILE A 45 16.99 9.77 8.80
N GLU A 46 18.21 10.12 8.37
CA GLU A 46 19.49 9.64 8.90
C GLU A 46 20.35 10.83 9.39
N PRO A 47 21.03 10.70 10.54
CA PRO A 47 20.93 9.59 11.49
C PRO A 47 19.52 9.48 12.09
N ALA A 48 19.14 8.26 12.48
CA ALA A 48 17.85 8.07 13.14
C ALA A 48 17.81 8.93 14.42
N PRO A 49 16.65 9.56 14.75
CA PRO A 49 16.50 10.28 15.99
C PRO A 49 16.82 9.39 17.20
N GLU A 50 17.33 10.01 18.25
CA GLU A 50 17.61 9.32 19.51
C GLU A 50 16.37 8.59 20.01
N MET A 51 16.52 7.34 20.45
CA MET A 51 15.43 6.44 20.87
C MET A 51 14.41 6.06 19.78
N ALA A 52 14.66 6.31 18.50
CA ALA A 52 13.82 5.79 17.42
C ALA A 52 13.87 4.25 17.40
N LEU A 53 12.73 3.63 17.09
CA LEU A 53 12.62 2.20 16.83
C LEU A 53 12.28 1.98 15.35
N ARG A 54 13.11 1.22 14.67
CA ARG A 54 12.98 0.99 13.23
C ARG A 54 12.62 -0.46 12.92
N VAL A 55 11.52 -0.65 12.22
CA VAL A 55 11.01 -1.95 11.77
C VAL A 55 11.21 -2.07 10.28
N LEU A 56 11.86 -3.14 9.82
CA LEU A 56 11.90 -3.51 8.41
C LEU A 56 10.79 -4.53 8.13
N PHE A 57 9.75 -4.12 7.39
CA PHE A 57 8.66 -5.01 7.01
C PHE A 57 8.80 -5.42 5.55
N ALA A 58 9.20 -6.68 5.32
CA ALA A 58 9.50 -7.22 4.01
C ALA A 58 8.47 -8.27 3.56
N GLY A 59 8.22 -8.32 2.26
CA GLY A 59 7.28 -9.28 1.66
C GLY A 59 6.97 -8.97 0.20
N GLY A 60 5.86 -9.53 -0.28
CA GLY A 60 5.33 -9.31 -1.62
C GLY A 60 4.44 -8.07 -1.73
N SER A 61 3.57 -8.06 -2.76
CA SER A 61 2.60 -6.99 -3.03
C SER A 61 1.60 -6.75 -1.89
N THR A 62 1.32 -7.74 -1.06
CA THR A 62 0.49 -7.60 0.15
C THR A 62 1.14 -6.65 1.16
N VAL A 63 2.46 -6.77 1.39
CA VAL A 63 3.21 -5.87 2.27
C VAL A 63 3.31 -4.48 1.65
N GLN A 64 3.53 -4.41 0.32
CA GLN A 64 3.49 -3.15 -0.42
C GLN A 64 2.18 -2.38 -0.16
N GLY A 65 1.05 -3.09 0.03
CA GLY A 65 -0.26 -2.53 0.34
C GLY A 65 -1.24 -2.55 -0.85
N TYR A 66 -0.88 -3.20 -1.99
CA TYR A 66 -1.79 -3.29 -3.13
C TYR A 66 -3.16 -3.91 -2.70
N PRO A 67 -4.31 -3.43 -3.20
CA PRO A 67 -4.51 -2.35 -4.18
C PRO A 67 -4.75 -0.95 -3.56
N HIS A 68 -4.48 -0.79 -2.27
CA HIS A 68 -4.80 0.41 -1.50
C HIS A 68 -3.68 1.47 -1.59
N PRO A 69 -3.97 2.72 -1.22
CA PRO A 69 -2.95 3.73 -0.93
C PRO A 69 -1.94 3.23 0.10
N LYS A 70 -0.65 3.65 -0.02
CA LYS A 70 0.44 3.15 0.86
C LYS A 70 0.19 3.41 2.34
N ARG A 71 -0.50 4.51 2.70
CA ARG A 71 -0.88 4.81 4.08
C ARG A 71 -1.92 3.85 4.67
N LEU A 72 -2.62 3.07 3.85
CA LEU A 72 -3.58 2.05 4.27
C LEU A 72 -2.99 0.62 4.19
N SER A 73 -1.67 0.49 4.03
CA SER A 73 -0.97 -0.80 4.10
C SER A 73 -0.82 -1.29 5.54
N ALA A 74 -0.60 -2.58 5.71
CA ALA A 74 -0.33 -3.19 7.03
C ALA A 74 0.89 -2.55 7.71
N ALA A 75 1.91 -2.12 6.94
CA ALA A 75 3.06 -1.41 7.47
C ALA A 75 2.68 -0.08 8.13
N SER A 76 1.76 0.66 7.52
CA SER A 76 1.28 1.93 8.08
C SER A 76 0.40 1.73 9.30
N TYR A 77 -0.51 0.74 9.29
CA TYR A 77 -1.27 0.37 10.47
C TYR A 77 -0.37 -0.11 11.60
N LEU A 78 0.63 -0.93 11.31
CA LEU A 78 1.62 -1.40 12.29
C LEU A 78 2.36 -0.21 12.92
N GLN A 79 2.79 0.77 12.12
CA GLN A 79 3.47 1.95 12.62
C GLN A 79 2.61 2.73 13.63
N GLU A 80 1.33 2.95 13.31
CA GLU A 80 0.43 3.65 14.22
C GLU A 80 0.12 2.85 15.49
N MET A 81 -0.03 1.52 15.38
CA MET A 81 -0.20 0.65 16.54
C MET A 81 1.02 0.66 17.45
N LEU A 82 2.22 0.60 16.87
CA LEU A 82 3.46 0.66 17.64
C LEU A 82 3.68 2.03 18.29
N ARG A 83 3.24 3.13 17.67
CA ARG A 83 3.23 4.47 18.30
C ARG A 83 2.33 4.53 19.52
N ASP A 84 1.15 3.90 19.44
CA ASP A 84 0.25 3.82 20.60
C ASP A 84 0.85 2.98 21.73
N LEU A 85 1.59 1.93 21.42
CA LEU A 85 2.19 1.01 22.39
C LEU A 85 3.49 1.54 22.99
N HIS A 86 4.20 2.43 22.28
CA HIS A 86 5.48 3.00 22.71
C HIS A 86 5.42 4.55 22.73
N PRO A 87 4.57 5.16 23.58
CA PRO A 87 4.47 6.60 23.66
C PRO A 87 5.83 7.20 24.06
N GLY A 88 6.24 8.26 23.36
CA GLY A 88 7.53 8.92 23.59
C GLY A 88 8.70 8.36 22.78
N ARG A 89 8.50 7.31 21.98
CA ARG A 89 9.47 6.83 20.99
C ARG A 89 9.04 7.20 19.57
N GLN A 90 10.00 7.54 18.74
CA GLN A 90 9.74 7.64 17.30
C GLN A 90 9.71 6.23 16.69
N ILE A 91 8.63 5.91 16.01
CA ILE A 91 8.45 4.62 15.34
C ILE A 91 8.53 4.81 13.83
N GLU A 92 9.43 4.08 13.18
CA GLU A 92 9.58 4.06 11.72
C GLU A 92 9.38 2.62 11.21
N VAL A 93 8.32 2.39 10.44
CA VAL A 93 8.09 1.11 9.75
C VAL A 93 8.44 1.27 8.28
N ILE A 94 9.59 0.72 7.90
CA ILE A 94 10.09 0.74 6.53
C ILE A 94 9.44 -0.39 5.75
N ASN A 95 8.55 -0.03 4.83
CA ASN A 95 7.88 -0.98 3.95
C ASN A 95 8.81 -1.37 2.81
N ALA A 96 9.30 -2.61 2.83
CA ALA A 96 10.15 -3.22 1.82
C ALA A 96 9.40 -4.27 0.97
N GLY A 97 8.09 -4.09 0.79
CA GLY A 97 7.25 -4.92 -0.07
C GLY A 97 7.59 -4.74 -1.54
N ILE A 98 7.78 -5.85 -2.26
CA ILE A 98 8.08 -5.87 -3.71
C ILE A 98 7.02 -6.71 -4.42
N THR A 99 6.38 -6.15 -5.45
CA THR A 99 5.41 -6.89 -6.27
C THR A 99 6.00 -8.22 -6.76
N ALA A 100 5.23 -9.30 -6.65
CA ALA A 100 5.57 -10.66 -7.08
C ALA A 100 6.86 -11.27 -6.46
N ALA A 101 7.36 -10.75 -5.36
CA ALA A 101 8.54 -11.29 -4.68
C ALA A 101 8.26 -12.66 -4.06
N SER A 102 9.05 -13.68 -4.43
CA SER A 102 9.13 -14.96 -3.70
C SER A 102 9.96 -14.82 -2.42
N SER A 103 9.96 -15.82 -1.58
CA SER A 103 10.75 -15.86 -0.34
C SER A 103 12.25 -15.64 -0.57
N PHE A 104 12.79 -16.09 -1.71
CA PHE A 104 14.18 -15.83 -2.10
C PHE A 104 14.45 -14.33 -2.26
N VAL A 105 13.58 -13.62 -2.98
CA VAL A 105 13.68 -12.16 -3.18
C VAL A 105 13.55 -11.42 -1.85
N VAL A 106 12.58 -11.83 -1.03
CA VAL A 106 12.35 -11.25 0.29
C VAL A 106 13.58 -11.43 1.20
N ALA A 107 14.20 -12.62 1.20
CA ALA A 107 15.41 -12.88 1.98
C ALA A 107 16.57 -11.96 1.55
N ARG A 108 16.80 -11.78 0.25
CA ARG A 108 17.82 -10.84 -0.25
C ARG A 108 17.51 -9.39 0.09
N THR A 109 16.22 -9.02 0.06
CA THR A 109 15.78 -7.66 0.44
C THR A 109 16.05 -7.37 1.91
N VAL A 110 15.78 -8.33 2.80
CA VAL A 110 16.07 -8.19 4.23
C VAL A 110 17.59 -8.16 4.47
N GLU A 111 18.36 -9.02 3.80
CA GLU A 111 19.82 -9.02 3.93
C GLU A 111 20.43 -7.65 3.57
N ASP A 112 20.04 -7.10 2.44
CA ASP A 112 20.50 -5.77 2.01
C ASP A 112 19.98 -4.66 2.95
N GLY A 113 18.74 -4.81 3.44
CA GLY A 113 18.12 -3.85 4.35
C GLY A 113 18.82 -3.75 5.69
N VAL A 114 19.07 -4.87 6.37
CA VAL A 114 19.79 -4.89 7.66
C VAL A 114 21.29 -4.61 7.53
N ALA A 115 21.83 -4.68 6.32
CA ALA A 115 23.20 -4.24 6.05
C ALA A 115 23.29 -2.72 5.86
N ALA A 116 22.23 -2.11 5.31
CA ALA A 116 22.19 -0.69 4.96
C ALA A 116 21.59 0.20 6.05
N LEU A 117 20.81 -0.36 6.97
CA LEU A 117 20.01 0.38 7.96
C LEU A 117 20.20 -0.19 9.36
N PRO A 118 20.22 0.66 10.41
CA PRO A 118 19.99 0.22 11.77
C PRO A 118 18.52 -0.22 11.90
N VAL A 119 18.30 -1.52 12.08
CA VAL A 119 16.97 -2.13 12.19
C VAL A 119 16.84 -2.79 13.56
N ASP A 120 15.76 -2.51 14.26
CA ASP A 120 15.47 -3.04 15.59
C ASP A 120 14.51 -4.24 15.58
N LEU A 121 13.79 -4.43 14.46
CA LEU A 121 12.85 -5.54 14.25
C LEU A 121 12.70 -5.84 12.76
N VAL A 122 12.72 -7.12 12.40
CA VAL A 122 12.37 -7.59 11.07
C VAL A 122 11.03 -8.31 11.10
N VAL A 123 10.11 -7.94 10.21
CA VAL A 123 8.83 -8.61 10.00
C VAL A 123 8.78 -9.14 8.57
N VAL A 124 8.39 -10.41 8.38
CA VAL A 124 8.34 -11.07 7.07
C VAL A 124 6.97 -11.69 6.83
N TYR A 125 6.30 -11.24 5.75
CA TYR A 125 5.06 -11.84 5.24
C TYR A 125 5.30 -12.31 3.82
N THR A 126 5.53 -13.61 3.61
CA THR A 126 5.85 -14.22 2.31
C THR A 126 5.31 -15.64 2.21
N GLY A 127 5.04 -16.11 0.99
CA GLY A 127 4.51 -17.45 0.71
C GLY A 127 3.58 -17.51 -0.51
N HIS A 128 2.95 -16.39 -0.93
CA HIS A 128 2.04 -16.40 -2.07
C HIS A 128 2.73 -16.56 -3.43
N ASN A 129 3.96 -16.09 -3.54
CA ASN A 129 4.69 -16.02 -4.80
C ASN A 129 5.69 -17.17 -5.01
N GLU A 130 5.58 -18.26 -4.25
CA GLU A 130 6.54 -19.37 -4.29
C GLU A 130 6.48 -20.17 -5.59
N PHE A 131 5.36 -20.12 -6.30
CA PHE A 131 5.18 -20.81 -7.60
C PHE A 131 5.51 -19.88 -8.77
N TYR A 132 4.75 -18.81 -8.97
CA TYR A 132 4.80 -17.97 -10.18
C TYR A 132 5.46 -16.61 -9.96
N GLY A 133 5.83 -16.28 -8.74
CA GLY A 133 6.58 -15.07 -8.46
C GLY A 133 8.00 -15.10 -9.02
N VAL A 134 8.69 -13.97 -8.91
CA VAL A 134 10.09 -13.86 -9.33
C VAL A 134 10.95 -14.81 -8.51
N TYR A 135 11.73 -15.64 -9.18
CA TYR A 135 12.43 -16.80 -8.61
C TYR A 135 11.47 -17.85 -7.98
N GLY A 136 10.20 -17.91 -8.39
CA GLY A 136 9.27 -18.98 -8.01
C GLY A 136 9.66 -20.34 -8.59
N ALA A 137 9.09 -21.44 -8.06
CA ALA A 137 9.43 -22.79 -8.48
C ALA A 137 8.94 -23.13 -9.91
N ALA A 138 7.84 -22.49 -10.36
CA ALA A 138 7.25 -22.64 -11.69
C ALA A 138 7.30 -21.32 -12.51
N SER A 139 8.20 -20.41 -12.19
CA SER A 139 8.38 -19.16 -12.92
C SER A 139 8.92 -19.44 -14.33
N LEU A 140 8.22 -18.93 -15.37
CA LEU A 140 8.55 -19.14 -16.78
C LEU A 140 9.97 -18.66 -17.18
N ASP A 141 10.40 -17.52 -16.63
CA ASP A 141 11.58 -16.84 -17.14
C ASP A 141 12.85 -17.08 -16.33
N GLN A 142 12.71 -17.59 -15.11
CA GLN A 142 13.86 -17.71 -14.19
C GLN A 142 14.18 -19.15 -13.79
N GLY A 143 13.56 -20.11 -14.47
CA GLY A 143 13.79 -21.53 -14.30
C GLY A 143 13.56 -21.97 -12.87
N GLY A 144 12.51 -22.77 -12.64
CA GLY A 144 12.32 -23.49 -11.39
C GLY A 144 13.65 -24.11 -10.97
N GLY A 145 13.88 -24.23 -9.69
CA GLY A 145 15.13 -24.82 -9.24
C GLY A 145 15.29 -24.72 -7.75
N SER A 146 16.33 -25.40 -7.27
CA SER A 146 16.69 -25.39 -5.87
C SER A 146 17.15 -23.99 -5.42
N LEU A 147 17.07 -23.75 -4.12
CA LEU A 147 17.58 -22.50 -3.53
C LEU A 147 19.05 -22.24 -3.89
N TRP A 148 19.85 -23.31 -3.98
CA TRP A 148 21.26 -23.21 -4.40
C TRP A 148 21.39 -22.68 -5.83
N SER A 149 20.64 -23.23 -6.79
CA SER A 149 20.70 -22.76 -8.19
C SER A 149 20.25 -21.29 -8.32
N LYS A 150 19.27 -20.85 -7.54
CA LYS A 150 18.83 -19.45 -7.47
C LYS A 150 19.93 -18.54 -6.93
N ARG A 151 20.64 -18.96 -5.87
CA ARG A 151 21.78 -18.22 -5.31
C ARG A 151 22.91 -18.07 -6.33
N VAL A 152 23.29 -19.15 -7.00
CA VAL A 152 24.34 -19.13 -8.04
C VAL A 152 23.95 -18.20 -9.19
N ARG A 153 22.73 -18.36 -9.70
CA ARG A 153 22.23 -17.52 -10.80
C ARG A 153 22.20 -16.03 -10.40
N TYR A 154 21.68 -15.72 -9.22
CA TYR A 154 21.66 -14.35 -8.71
C TYR A 154 23.06 -13.77 -8.59
N ALA A 155 24.03 -14.53 -8.07
CA ALA A 155 25.42 -14.11 -7.99
C ALA A 155 26.03 -13.85 -9.38
N LEU A 156 25.79 -14.75 -10.34
CA LEU A 156 26.27 -14.61 -11.71
C LEU A 156 25.69 -13.37 -12.41
N MET A 157 24.42 -13.06 -12.21
CA MET A 157 23.80 -11.87 -12.81
C MET A 157 24.38 -10.55 -12.30
N HIS A 158 25.05 -10.55 -11.15
CA HIS A 158 25.71 -9.36 -10.59
C HIS A 158 27.17 -9.21 -11.05
N LEU A 159 27.74 -10.20 -11.73
CA LEU A 159 29.07 -10.06 -12.33
C LEU A 159 29.01 -9.12 -13.55
N ARG A 160 29.96 -8.19 -13.64
CA ARG A 160 30.03 -7.22 -14.76
C ARG A 160 30.05 -7.89 -16.14
N LEU A 161 30.67 -9.08 -16.22
CA LEU A 161 30.83 -9.86 -17.46
C LEU A 161 29.47 -10.36 -18.00
N THR A 162 28.58 -10.85 -17.13
CA THR A 162 27.26 -11.35 -17.55
C THR A 162 26.34 -10.24 -18.01
N ARG A 163 26.48 -9.01 -17.48
CA ARG A 163 25.76 -7.83 -17.97
C ARG A 163 26.21 -7.43 -19.38
N LEU A 164 27.51 -7.53 -19.69
CA LEU A 164 28.03 -7.29 -21.02
C LEU A 164 27.52 -8.32 -22.05
N VAL A 165 27.56 -9.60 -21.70
CA VAL A 165 27.09 -10.70 -22.58
C VAL A 165 25.58 -10.62 -22.76
N GLY A 166 24.80 -10.32 -21.69
CA GLY A 166 23.34 -10.11 -21.75
C GLY A 166 22.96 -8.93 -22.63
N GLY A 167 23.68 -7.80 -22.54
CA GLY A 167 23.47 -6.63 -23.40
C GLY A 167 23.74 -6.91 -24.89
N VAL A 168 24.74 -7.72 -25.20
CA VAL A 168 25.04 -8.14 -26.58
C VAL A 168 23.97 -9.09 -27.12
N LEU A 169 23.51 -10.06 -26.30
CA LEU A 169 22.46 -11.01 -26.70
C LEU A 169 21.08 -10.33 -26.85
N SER A 170 20.77 -9.33 -26.03
CA SER A 170 19.51 -8.56 -26.15
C SER A 170 19.48 -7.65 -27.38
N ALA A 171 20.65 -7.16 -27.83
CA ALA A 171 20.76 -6.38 -29.07
C ALA A 171 20.47 -7.22 -30.33
N PHE A 172 20.61 -8.54 -30.26
CA PHE A 172 20.29 -9.48 -31.36
C PHE A 172 18.85 -10.02 -31.28
N ARG A 173 18.11 -9.81 -30.19
CA ARG A 173 16.69 -10.16 -30.07
C ARG A 173 15.87 -8.90 -30.33
N GLY A 174 15.25 -8.81 -31.51
CA GLY A 174 14.46 -7.66 -31.93
C GLY A 174 13.39 -7.25 -30.89
N SER A 175 13.28 -5.97 -30.67
CA SER A 175 12.26 -5.33 -29.87
C SER A 175 10.87 -5.55 -30.51
N GLY A 176 10.03 -6.31 -29.87
CA GLY A 176 8.69 -6.54 -30.40
C GLY A 176 7.75 -7.26 -29.43
N SER A 177 7.28 -6.57 -28.40
CA SER A 177 5.96 -6.82 -27.82
C SER A 177 5.62 -5.71 -26.81
N GLU A 178 4.37 -5.24 -26.87
CA GLU A 178 3.83 -4.30 -25.88
C GLU A 178 3.92 -4.86 -24.47
N PRO A 179 4.03 -3.97 -23.47
CA PRO A 179 4.15 -4.36 -22.08
C PRO A 179 2.94 -5.15 -21.59
N THR A 180 3.13 -6.44 -21.39
CA THR A 180 2.11 -7.38 -20.88
C THR A 180 1.95 -7.20 -19.37
N ALA A 181 0.72 -7.16 -18.86
CA ALA A 181 0.50 -7.06 -17.42
C ALA A 181 1.04 -8.31 -16.69
N LEU A 182 1.61 -8.15 -15.50
CA LEU A 182 2.17 -9.26 -14.70
C LEU A 182 1.17 -10.43 -14.53
N VAL A 183 -0.11 -10.12 -14.34
CA VAL A 183 -1.21 -11.10 -14.23
C VAL A 183 -1.34 -11.93 -15.52
N GLU A 184 -1.11 -11.33 -16.68
CA GLU A 184 -1.18 -12.02 -17.99
C GLU A 184 0.02 -12.96 -18.18
N VAL A 185 1.22 -12.53 -17.71
CA VAL A 185 2.41 -13.40 -17.70
C VAL A 185 2.17 -14.61 -16.78
N MET A 186 1.63 -14.39 -15.58
CA MET A 186 1.28 -15.46 -14.65
C MET A 186 0.20 -16.39 -15.24
N GLY A 187 -0.74 -15.84 -16.01
CA GLY A 187 -1.80 -16.61 -16.69
C GLY A 187 -1.30 -17.54 -17.80
N ARG A 188 -0.11 -17.29 -18.35
CA ARG A 188 0.55 -18.12 -19.39
C ARG A 188 1.43 -19.22 -18.80
N ALA A 189 1.71 -19.18 -17.48
CA ALA A 189 2.53 -20.19 -16.83
C ALA A 189 1.86 -21.57 -16.86
N ASP A 190 2.67 -22.63 -16.88
CA ASP A 190 2.18 -24.01 -16.88
C ASP A 190 1.42 -24.34 -15.59
N ALA A 191 0.50 -25.29 -15.67
CA ALA A 191 -0.17 -25.81 -14.48
C ALA A 191 0.84 -26.52 -13.56
N VAL A 192 0.60 -26.42 -12.25
CA VAL A 192 1.35 -27.12 -11.19
C VAL A 192 0.36 -28.01 -10.47
N GLU A 193 0.16 -29.22 -11.02
CA GLU A 193 -0.77 -30.20 -10.48
C GLU A 193 -0.40 -30.61 -9.05
N ALA A 194 -1.34 -31.27 -8.33
CA ALA A 194 -1.16 -31.64 -6.92
C ALA A 194 0.12 -32.45 -6.65
N ASN A 195 0.49 -33.31 -7.59
CA ASN A 195 1.69 -34.18 -7.48
C ASN A 195 2.93 -33.61 -8.19
N ASP A 196 2.89 -32.37 -8.67
CA ASP A 196 4.01 -31.77 -9.40
C ASP A 196 5.19 -31.55 -8.44
N PRO A 197 6.43 -31.98 -8.82
CA PRO A 197 7.64 -31.74 -8.04
C PRO A 197 7.89 -30.27 -7.68
N ALA A 198 7.36 -29.32 -8.46
CA ALA A 198 7.45 -27.90 -8.18
C ALA A 198 6.80 -27.51 -6.83
N ARG A 199 5.79 -28.28 -6.34
CA ARG A 199 5.18 -28.04 -5.02
C ARG A 199 6.16 -28.33 -3.87
N ALA A 200 6.82 -29.47 -3.92
CA ALA A 200 7.86 -29.81 -2.94
C ALA A 200 9.05 -28.82 -3.03
N GLN A 201 9.41 -28.42 -4.24
CA GLN A 201 10.50 -27.46 -4.45
C GLN A 201 10.13 -26.06 -3.91
N ALA A 202 8.90 -25.61 -4.09
CA ALA A 202 8.40 -24.34 -3.53
C ALA A 202 8.49 -24.35 -1.99
N ALA A 203 8.03 -25.42 -1.35
CA ALA A 203 8.12 -25.62 0.09
C ALA A 203 9.58 -25.62 0.59
N ALA A 204 10.47 -26.35 -0.10
CA ALA A 204 11.88 -26.40 0.24
C ALA A 204 12.60 -25.06 0.07
N ASN A 205 12.26 -24.30 -0.97
CA ASN A 205 12.80 -22.96 -1.20
C ASN A 205 12.34 -21.96 -0.12
N LEU A 206 11.06 -22.02 0.26
CA LEU A 206 10.53 -21.22 1.38
C LEU A 206 11.23 -21.57 2.69
N ASP A 207 11.33 -22.87 3.03
CA ASP A 207 12.01 -23.33 4.24
C ASP A 207 13.45 -22.80 4.32
N GLY A 208 14.23 -23.00 3.27
CA GLY A 208 15.61 -22.54 3.24
C GLY A 208 15.76 -21.01 3.30
N SER A 209 14.88 -20.27 2.61
CA SER A 209 14.89 -18.80 2.66
C SER A 209 14.55 -18.26 4.05
N LEU A 210 13.57 -18.86 4.74
CA LEU A 210 13.19 -18.46 6.11
C LEU A 210 14.28 -18.82 7.13
N ARG A 211 14.96 -19.94 6.97
CA ARG A 211 16.12 -20.30 7.81
C ARG A 211 17.29 -19.33 7.60
N ASP A 212 17.59 -18.97 6.36
CA ASP A 212 18.60 -17.94 6.07
C ASP A 212 18.31 -16.63 6.79
N LEU A 213 17.04 -16.20 6.77
CA LEU A 213 16.57 -15.02 7.47
C LEU A 213 16.72 -15.13 8.99
N ALA A 214 16.31 -16.26 9.57
CA ALA A 214 16.42 -16.49 11.01
C ALA A 214 17.90 -16.48 11.45
N ASP A 215 18.79 -17.10 10.68
CA ASP A 215 20.21 -17.09 10.93
C ASP A 215 20.83 -15.71 10.79
N LEU A 216 20.41 -14.93 9.79
CA LEU A 216 20.85 -13.56 9.61
C LEU A 216 20.45 -12.68 10.79
N CYS A 217 19.18 -12.70 11.15
CA CYS A 217 18.63 -11.89 12.24
C CYS A 217 19.27 -12.26 13.59
N ARG A 218 19.47 -13.56 13.86
CA ARG A 218 20.17 -14.03 15.05
C ARG A 218 21.61 -13.52 15.12
N ARG A 219 22.36 -13.57 14.00
CA ARG A 219 23.75 -13.04 13.96
C ARG A 219 23.81 -11.53 14.17
N ARG A 220 22.76 -10.81 13.78
CA ARG A 220 22.66 -9.34 13.93
C ARG A 220 22.06 -8.94 15.28
N GLY A 221 21.56 -9.88 16.08
CA GLY A 221 20.86 -9.60 17.34
C GLY A 221 19.51 -8.90 17.14
N VAL A 222 18.88 -9.03 15.96
CA VAL A 222 17.62 -8.38 15.61
C VAL A 222 16.48 -9.42 15.71
N PRO A 223 15.41 -9.15 16.47
CA PRO A 223 14.24 -10.03 16.53
C PRO A 223 13.60 -10.19 15.13
N LEU A 224 13.08 -11.39 14.86
CA LEU A 224 12.39 -11.74 13.61
C LEU A 224 10.97 -12.19 13.90
N VAL A 225 9.99 -11.62 13.20
CA VAL A 225 8.60 -12.09 13.14
C VAL A 225 8.35 -12.74 11.79
N LEU A 226 8.02 -14.01 11.76
CA LEU A 226 7.54 -14.74 10.59
C LEU A 226 6.01 -14.78 10.62
N CYS A 227 5.38 -14.40 9.52
CA CYS A 227 3.93 -14.36 9.39
C CYS A 227 3.44 -15.52 8.52
N THR A 228 2.44 -16.29 8.98
CA THR A 228 1.65 -17.11 8.07
C THR A 228 0.86 -16.22 7.11
N VAL A 229 0.52 -16.75 5.93
CA VAL A 229 -0.17 -15.95 4.91
C VAL A 229 -1.64 -16.31 4.80
N ALA A 230 -2.52 -15.31 4.71
CA ALA A 230 -3.95 -15.46 4.50
C ALA A 230 -4.30 -15.30 3.02
N SER A 231 -5.24 -16.09 2.53
CA SER A 231 -5.74 -16.04 1.16
C SER A 231 -7.25 -16.12 1.11
N ASN A 232 -7.84 -15.71 -0.01
CA ASN A 232 -9.26 -15.81 -0.27
C ASN A 232 -9.63 -17.29 -0.53
N GLU A 233 -10.08 -17.98 0.49
CA GLU A 233 -10.43 -19.41 0.40
C GLU A 233 -11.81 -19.60 -0.24
N ARG A 234 -12.81 -18.84 0.21
CA ARG A 234 -14.23 -18.98 -0.07
C ARG A 234 -14.69 -18.19 -1.31
N GLY A 235 -14.12 -17.03 -1.54
CA GLY A 235 -14.60 -16.13 -2.59
C GLY A 235 -13.97 -16.37 -3.96
N PHE A 236 -12.69 -16.73 -4.00
CA PHE A 236 -11.94 -16.86 -5.25
C PHE A 236 -11.93 -18.30 -5.76
N ALA A 237 -12.52 -18.53 -6.95
CA ALA A 237 -12.58 -19.85 -7.57
C ALA A 237 -11.18 -20.31 -8.04
N PRO A 238 -10.79 -21.58 -7.79
CA PRO A 238 -9.57 -22.15 -8.33
C PRO A 238 -9.67 -22.37 -9.84
N ALA A 239 -8.54 -22.57 -10.49
CA ALA A 239 -8.51 -23.01 -11.87
C ALA A 239 -9.11 -24.42 -12.01
N ARG A 240 -9.60 -24.72 -13.22
CA ARG A 240 -10.06 -26.08 -13.56
C ARG A 240 -8.87 -26.92 -13.98
N GLY A 241 -8.76 -28.12 -13.41
CA GLY A 241 -7.82 -29.13 -13.86
C GLY A 241 -8.37 -29.95 -15.03
N GLU A 242 -7.52 -30.75 -15.64
CA GLU A 242 -7.90 -31.71 -16.65
C GLU A 242 -7.95 -33.12 -16.05
N PRO A 243 -9.13 -33.79 -16.04
CA PRO A 243 -9.24 -35.11 -15.45
C PRO A 243 -8.41 -36.13 -16.21
N PRO A 244 -7.59 -36.96 -15.54
CA PRO A 244 -6.80 -38.02 -16.14
C PRO A 244 -7.67 -39.25 -16.44
N LEU A 245 -8.82 -39.05 -17.11
CA LEU A 245 -9.85 -40.03 -17.38
C LEU A 245 -9.96 -40.32 -18.86
N GLY A 246 -10.41 -41.53 -19.21
CA GLY A 246 -10.78 -41.87 -20.57
C GLY A 246 -11.98 -41.06 -21.08
N ASN A 247 -12.18 -40.99 -22.40
CA ASN A 247 -13.17 -40.07 -22.99
C ASN A 247 -14.58 -40.21 -22.41
N LEU A 248 -15.07 -41.44 -22.20
CA LEU A 248 -16.41 -41.67 -21.67
C LEU A 248 -16.55 -41.22 -20.22
N GLU A 249 -15.60 -41.58 -19.40
CA GLU A 249 -15.56 -41.19 -17.98
C GLU A 249 -15.36 -39.67 -17.81
N ARG A 250 -14.56 -39.08 -18.68
CA ARG A 250 -14.36 -37.63 -18.74
C ARG A 250 -15.66 -36.89 -19.06
N THR A 251 -16.42 -37.36 -20.05
CA THR A 251 -17.72 -36.78 -20.36
C THR A 251 -18.67 -36.89 -19.16
N ARG A 252 -18.75 -38.09 -18.56
CA ARG A 252 -19.59 -38.32 -17.40
C ARG A 252 -19.18 -37.42 -16.21
N TYR A 253 -17.89 -37.26 -15.98
CA TYR A 253 -17.35 -36.36 -14.94
C TYR A 253 -17.79 -34.90 -15.20
N GLN A 254 -17.61 -34.43 -16.43
CA GLN A 254 -17.99 -33.06 -16.82
C GLN A 254 -19.49 -32.80 -16.67
N ASP A 255 -20.34 -33.79 -17.04
CA ASP A 255 -21.78 -33.70 -16.88
C ASP A 255 -22.18 -33.61 -15.39
N LEU A 256 -21.58 -34.43 -14.53
CA LEU A 256 -21.82 -34.43 -13.10
C LEU A 256 -21.34 -33.13 -12.44
N LEU A 257 -20.17 -32.62 -12.83
CA LEU A 257 -19.63 -31.36 -12.35
C LEU A 257 -20.53 -30.17 -12.78
N ALA A 258 -20.99 -30.19 -14.03
CA ALA A 258 -21.91 -29.18 -14.55
C ALA A 258 -23.29 -29.26 -13.87
N ALA A 259 -23.79 -30.46 -13.58
CA ALA A 259 -25.01 -30.65 -12.78
C ALA A 259 -24.83 -30.08 -11.38
N GLY A 260 -23.73 -30.41 -10.70
CA GLY A 260 -23.38 -29.82 -9.40
C GLY A 260 -23.31 -28.31 -9.41
N GLY A 261 -22.83 -27.69 -10.50
CA GLY A 261 -22.76 -26.21 -10.61
C GLY A 261 -24.11 -25.54 -10.91
N ARG A 262 -25.09 -26.22 -11.48
CA ARG A 262 -26.38 -25.63 -11.94
C ARG A 262 -27.59 -25.97 -11.10
N GLN A 263 -27.52 -26.96 -10.22
CA GLN A 263 -28.64 -27.40 -9.39
C GLN A 263 -29.13 -26.29 -8.44
N HIS A 264 -30.44 -26.11 -8.38
CA HIS A 264 -31.06 -25.17 -7.43
C HIS A 264 -31.15 -25.78 -6.01
N SER A 265 -31.21 -27.12 -5.91
CA SER A 265 -31.15 -27.82 -4.62
C SER A 265 -29.69 -28.15 -4.26
N ALA A 266 -29.22 -27.59 -3.14
CA ALA A 266 -27.88 -27.89 -2.65
C ALA A 266 -27.66 -29.38 -2.34
N ALA A 267 -28.69 -30.09 -1.88
CA ALA A 267 -28.60 -31.54 -1.62
C ALA A 267 -28.40 -32.34 -2.92
N ALA A 268 -29.18 -32.04 -3.97
CA ALA A 268 -29.01 -32.71 -5.26
C ALA A 268 -27.68 -32.36 -5.95
N ALA A 269 -27.21 -31.12 -5.75
CA ALA A 269 -25.89 -30.70 -6.22
C ALA A 269 -24.75 -31.48 -5.52
N LEU A 270 -24.83 -31.64 -4.20
CA LEU A 270 -23.85 -32.41 -3.44
C LEU A 270 -23.83 -33.89 -3.82
N GLU A 271 -25.00 -34.48 -4.15
CA GLU A 271 -25.08 -35.86 -4.66
C GLU A 271 -24.37 -36.00 -6.01
N ALA A 272 -24.62 -35.10 -6.96
CA ALA A 272 -23.93 -35.10 -8.26
C ALA A 272 -22.41 -34.92 -8.08
N LEU A 273 -21.99 -33.97 -7.21
CA LEU A 273 -20.58 -33.76 -6.91
C LEU A 273 -19.92 -34.91 -6.16
N GLN A 274 -20.67 -35.67 -5.36
CA GLN A 274 -20.17 -36.89 -4.75
C GLN A 274 -19.91 -38.00 -5.79
N GLN A 275 -20.78 -38.12 -6.79
CA GLN A 275 -20.56 -39.06 -7.92
C GLN A 275 -19.37 -38.60 -8.78
N ALA A 276 -19.22 -37.30 -9.04
CA ALA A 276 -18.07 -36.77 -9.74
C ALA A 276 -16.76 -37.05 -8.98
N ARG A 277 -16.77 -36.86 -7.66
CA ARG A 277 -15.64 -37.14 -6.76
C ARG A 277 -15.17 -38.58 -6.82
N ALA A 278 -16.09 -39.51 -6.98
CA ALA A 278 -15.75 -40.94 -7.10
C ALA A 278 -15.01 -41.27 -8.42
N LEU A 279 -15.12 -40.42 -9.45
CA LEU A 279 -14.38 -40.54 -10.70
C LEU A 279 -13.01 -39.85 -10.62
N TRP A 280 -12.98 -38.66 -10.03
CA TRP A 280 -11.75 -37.89 -9.87
C TRP A 280 -11.85 -36.97 -8.65
N GLU A 281 -11.06 -37.26 -7.62
CA GLU A 281 -11.09 -36.55 -6.34
C GLU A 281 -10.22 -35.27 -6.33
N ASP A 282 -9.14 -35.24 -7.11
CA ASP A 282 -8.13 -34.17 -7.04
C ASP A 282 -8.51 -32.92 -7.84
N ASP A 283 -9.79 -32.69 -8.16
CA ASP A 283 -10.24 -31.44 -8.82
C ASP A 283 -10.54 -30.34 -7.80
N ALA A 284 -9.75 -29.30 -7.84
CA ALA A 284 -9.94 -28.10 -7.05
C ALA A 284 -11.33 -27.46 -7.23
N TYR A 285 -11.83 -27.39 -8.47
CA TYR A 285 -13.11 -26.74 -8.77
C TYR A 285 -14.30 -27.54 -8.23
N LEU A 286 -14.22 -28.87 -8.25
CA LEU A 286 -15.19 -29.76 -7.62
C LEU A 286 -15.32 -29.44 -6.11
N HIS A 287 -14.20 -29.35 -5.39
CA HIS A 287 -14.21 -29.03 -3.98
C HIS A 287 -14.71 -27.61 -3.71
N PHE A 288 -14.44 -26.66 -4.58
CA PHE A 288 -14.97 -25.30 -4.49
C PHE A 288 -16.52 -25.29 -4.61
N LEU A 289 -17.07 -26.01 -5.57
CA LEU A 289 -18.54 -26.15 -5.71
C LEU A 289 -19.15 -26.83 -4.48
N ARG A 290 -18.52 -27.90 -3.97
CA ARG A 290 -18.96 -28.54 -2.73
C ARG A 290 -18.98 -27.57 -1.56
N GLY A 291 -17.93 -26.77 -1.41
CA GLY A 291 -17.86 -25.72 -0.39
C GLY A 291 -19.03 -24.75 -0.46
N ARG A 292 -19.39 -24.27 -1.65
CA ARG A 292 -20.53 -23.37 -1.87
C ARG A 292 -21.86 -23.97 -1.44
N HIS A 293 -22.11 -25.24 -1.78
CA HIS A 293 -23.36 -25.90 -1.41
C HIS A 293 -23.44 -26.24 0.08
N LEU A 294 -22.34 -26.66 0.69
CA LEU A 294 -22.24 -26.89 2.14
C LEU A 294 -22.48 -25.58 2.93
N GLU A 295 -21.90 -24.48 2.46
CA GLU A 295 -22.15 -23.16 3.04
C GLU A 295 -23.62 -22.74 2.94
N SER A 296 -24.27 -22.98 1.79
CA SER A 296 -25.69 -22.65 1.61
C SER A 296 -26.62 -23.50 2.50
N LEU A 297 -26.19 -24.68 2.93
CA LEU A 297 -26.87 -25.55 3.90
C LEU A 297 -26.55 -25.18 5.36
N GLY A 298 -25.68 -24.20 5.60
CA GLY A 298 -25.26 -23.79 6.92
C GLY A 298 -24.15 -24.63 7.55
N ASP A 299 -23.63 -25.64 6.85
CA ASP A 299 -22.48 -26.42 7.35
C ASP A 299 -21.15 -25.71 7.02
N GLY A 300 -20.90 -24.64 7.74
CA GLY A 300 -19.71 -23.81 7.56
C GLY A 300 -18.40 -24.55 7.82
N THR A 301 -18.40 -25.58 8.68
CA THR A 301 -17.19 -26.37 8.98
C THR A 301 -16.81 -27.27 7.83
N ALA A 302 -17.78 -28.02 7.27
CA ALA A 302 -17.54 -28.84 6.10
C ALA A 302 -17.23 -27.97 4.86
N ALA A 303 -17.91 -26.82 4.71
CA ALA A 303 -17.64 -25.85 3.67
C ALA A 303 -16.18 -25.37 3.72
N ARG A 304 -15.69 -24.98 4.89
CA ARG A 304 -14.29 -24.58 5.08
C ARG A 304 -13.32 -25.64 4.64
N THR A 305 -13.53 -26.88 5.06
CA THR A 305 -12.68 -28.01 4.67
C THR A 305 -12.66 -28.16 3.14
N ALA A 306 -13.81 -28.07 2.49
CA ALA A 306 -13.92 -28.17 1.04
C ALA A 306 -13.19 -26.99 0.34
N TYR A 307 -13.32 -25.77 0.82
CA TYR A 307 -12.60 -24.60 0.26
C TYR A 307 -11.08 -24.70 0.46
N GLN A 308 -10.62 -25.25 1.58
CA GLN A 308 -9.18 -25.48 1.79
C GLN A 308 -8.65 -26.54 0.84
N GLN A 309 -9.39 -27.64 0.62
CA GLN A 309 -9.05 -28.63 -0.40
C GLN A 309 -9.00 -27.98 -1.80
N ALA A 310 -9.98 -27.16 -2.14
CA ALA A 310 -10.01 -26.43 -3.40
C ALA A 310 -8.77 -25.54 -3.61
N ARG A 311 -8.34 -24.83 -2.56
CA ARG A 311 -7.10 -24.03 -2.60
C ARG A 311 -5.86 -24.90 -2.79
N ASP A 312 -5.78 -26.01 -2.04
CA ASP A 312 -4.58 -26.83 -1.97
C ASP A 312 -4.40 -27.69 -3.23
N LEU A 313 -5.49 -28.05 -3.89
CA LEU A 313 -5.49 -28.78 -5.17
C LEU A 313 -5.45 -27.86 -6.40
N ASP A 314 -5.49 -26.52 -6.23
CA ASP A 314 -5.52 -25.58 -7.35
C ASP A 314 -4.34 -25.83 -8.31
N PRO A 315 -4.58 -26.22 -9.59
CA PRO A 315 -3.51 -26.47 -10.54
C PRO A 315 -2.81 -25.18 -11.00
N ARG A 316 -3.35 -24.02 -10.61
CA ARG A 316 -2.68 -22.73 -10.76
C ARG A 316 -2.57 -22.01 -9.42
N PRO A 317 -1.64 -22.45 -8.55
CA PRO A 317 -1.54 -21.95 -7.18
C PRO A 317 -1.01 -20.50 -7.14
N TRP A 318 -1.84 -19.53 -7.54
CA TRP A 318 -1.54 -18.11 -7.41
C TRP A 318 -1.58 -17.61 -5.95
N ARG A 319 -2.10 -18.46 -5.06
CA ARG A 319 -2.14 -18.23 -3.60
C ARG A 319 -1.38 -19.34 -2.90
N ALA A 320 -0.88 -19.05 -1.71
CA ALA A 320 -0.19 -20.04 -0.91
C ALA A 320 -1.11 -21.23 -0.60
N VAL A 321 -0.63 -22.45 -0.85
CA VAL A 321 -1.24 -23.68 -0.39
C VAL A 321 -0.97 -23.91 1.09
N GLY A 322 -1.76 -24.76 1.75
CA GLY A 322 -1.71 -25.00 3.20
C GLY A 322 -0.33 -25.40 3.73
N ASP A 323 0.38 -26.24 2.96
CA ASP A 323 1.72 -26.72 3.31
C ASP A 323 2.74 -25.60 3.50
N LEU A 324 2.63 -24.51 2.74
CA LEU A 324 3.55 -23.36 2.89
C LEU A 324 3.38 -22.68 4.25
N ASN A 325 2.15 -22.55 4.76
CA ASN A 325 1.94 -22.08 6.13
C ASN A 325 2.46 -23.06 7.17
N GLY A 326 2.44 -24.37 6.88
CA GLY A 326 3.09 -25.40 7.67
C GLY A 326 4.61 -25.18 7.77
N VAL A 327 5.25 -24.85 6.66
CA VAL A 327 6.69 -24.48 6.61
C VAL A 327 6.96 -23.27 7.50
N VAL A 328 6.18 -22.19 7.39
CA VAL A 328 6.38 -20.98 8.21
C VAL A 328 6.30 -21.32 9.71
N ARG A 329 5.28 -22.09 10.14
CA ARG A 329 5.12 -22.50 11.54
C ARG A 329 6.28 -23.35 12.03
N ARG A 330 6.70 -24.32 11.25
CA ARG A 330 7.83 -25.21 11.58
C ARG A 330 9.12 -24.41 11.73
N VAL A 331 9.47 -23.58 10.76
CA VAL A 331 10.71 -22.79 10.81
C VAL A 331 10.68 -21.82 11.99
N ALA A 332 9.56 -21.14 12.26
CA ALA A 332 9.44 -20.27 13.42
C ALA A 332 9.70 -21.02 14.73
N GLY A 333 9.08 -22.21 14.91
CA GLY A 333 9.27 -23.03 16.09
C GLY A 333 10.69 -23.56 16.28
N GLU A 334 11.36 -23.96 15.19
CA GLU A 334 12.71 -24.54 15.24
C GLU A 334 13.81 -23.47 15.39
N THR A 335 13.57 -22.24 14.92
CA THR A 335 14.57 -21.16 14.95
C THR A 335 14.38 -20.17 16.10
N GLY A 336 13.26 -20.24 16.82
CA GLY A 336 12.90 -19.30 17.87
C GLY A 336 12.42 -17.94 17.34
N ALA A 337 12.12 -17.82 16.05
CA ALA A 337 11.48 -16.63 15.50
C ALA A 337 10.04 -16.49 16.01
N LEU A 338 9.60 -15.27 16.22
CA LEU A 338 8.21 -14.98 16.60
C LEU A 338 7.26 -15.37 15.47
N LEU A 339 6.10 -15.93 15.80
CA LEU A 339 5.12 -16.37 14.83
C LEU A 339 3.85 -15.49 14.88
N ALA A 340 3.61 -14.70 13.85
CA ALA A 340 2.33 -14.03 13.65
C ALA A 340 1.37 -14.96 12.88
N LYS A 341 0.33 -15.45 13.56
CA LYS A 341 -0.66 -16.40 13.03
C LYS A 341 -1.74 -15.67 12.22
N VAL A 342 -1.34 -15.08 11.09
CA VAL A 342 -2.23 -14.22 10.27
C VAL A 342 -3.38 -15.01 9.67
N ASP A 343 -3.14 -16.20 9.09
CA ASP A 343 -4.19 -17.04 8.51
C ASP A 343 -5.25 -17.45 9.53
N GLU A 344 -4.84 -17.77 10.76
CA GLU A 344 -5.77 -18.08 11.85
C GLU A 344 -6.55 -16.83 12.29
N SER A 345 -5.89 -15.66 12.34
CA SER A 345 -6.53 -14.40 12.65
C SER A 345 -7.62 -14.05 11.62
N PHE A 346 -7.32 -14.19 10.34
CA PHE A 346 -8.28 -13.95 9.27
C PHE A 346 -9.48 -14.90 9.36
N ARG A 347 -9.26 -16.20 9.59
CA ARG A 347 -10.34 -17.18 9.77
C ARG A 347 -11.23 -16.89 10.96
N ARG A 348 -10.68 -16.39 12.07
CA ARG A 348 -11.49 -16.01 13.24
C ARG A 348 -12.38 -14.80 13.00
N HIS A 349 -11.99 -13.91 12.08
CA HIS A 349 -12.75 -12.69 11.73
C HIS A 349 -13.55 -12.85 10.43
N SER A 350 -13.63 -14.06 9.90
CA SER A 350 -14.43 -14.43 8.73
C SER A 350 -15.62 -15.30 9.14
N PRO A 351 -16.65 -15.46 8.29
CA PRO A 351 -17.67 -16.47 8.46
C PRO A 351 -17.07 -17.87 8.68
N THR A 352 -17.82 -18.76 9.30
CA THR A 352 -17.34 -20.12 9.64
C THR A 352 -16.85 -20.89 8.40
N ALA A 353 -17.40 -20.61 7.24
CA ALA A 353 -17.02 -21.21 5.97
C ALA A 353 -15.61 -20.84 5.46
N GLY A 354 -14.97 -19.79 5.99
CA GLY A 354 -13.60 -19.40 5.64
C GLY A 354 -13.46 -17.96 5.15
N VAL A 355 -12.23 -17.59 4.85
CA VAL A 355 -11.86 -16.23 4.41
C VAL A 355 -12.40 -15.94 3.02
N GLY A 356 -13.08 -14.80 2.85
CA GLY A 356 -13.69 -14.37 1.61
C GLY A 356 -13.46 -12.89 1.28
N TRP A 357 -14.38 -12.32 0.47
CA TRP A 357 -14.30 -10.94 -0.03
C TRP A 357 -14.42 -9.86 1.08
N GLU A 358 -14.85 -10.23 2.27
CA GLU A 358 -14.92 -9.32 3.42
C GLU A 358 -13.55 -8.87 3.91
N LEU A 359 -12.53 -9.75 3.80
CA LEU A 359 -11.16 -9.47 4.21
C LEU A 359 -10.18 -9.46 3.02
N MET A 360 -10.57 -9.95 1.85
CA MET A 360 -9.71 -10.04 0.67
C MET A 360 -10.30 -9.25 -0.50
N ALA A 361 -9.46 -8.44 -1.16
CA ALA A 361 -9.84 -7.68 -2.36
C ALA A 361 -9.77 -8.57 -3.62
N ASP A 362 -8.80 -9.47 -3.66
CA ASP A 362 -8.65 -10.51 -4.69
C ASP A 362 -8.26 -11.86 -4.07
N HIS A 363 -7.45 -12.66 -4.74
CA HIS A 363 -7.03 -13.98 -4.25
C HIS A 363 -6.02 -13.94 -3.09
N VAL A 364 -5.19 -12.87 -2.97
CA VAL A 364 -4.10 -12.76 -1.98
C VAL A 364 -3.97 -11.39 -1.32
N HIS A 365 -4.58 -10.36 -1.91
CA HIS A 365 -4.45 -9.00 -1.38
C HIS A 365 -5.60 -8.68 -0.43
N PRO A 366 -5.30 -8.33 0.83
CA PRO A 366 -6.33 -7.98 1.81
C PRO A 366 -7.06 -6.68 1.46
N THR A 367 -8.32 -6.56 1.92
CA THR A 367 -9.02 -5.27 2.02
C THR A 367 -8.34 -4.37 3.05
N THR A 368 -8.75 -3.10 3.18
CA THR A 368 -8.25 -2.22 4.25
C THR A 368 -8.48 -2.80 5.65
N ALA A 369 -9.60 -3.49 5.86
CA ALA A 369 -9.86 -4.22 7.10
C ALA A 369 -8.89 -5.41 7.28
N GLY A 370 -8.59 -6.14 6.20
CA GLY A 370 -7.61 -7.21 6.21
C GLY A 370 -6.17 -6.70 6.43
N GLN A 371 -5.79 -5.57 5.84
CA GLN A 371 -4.47 -4.94 6.06
C GLN A 371 -4.30 -4.56 7.55
N LEU A 372 -5.33 -4.00 8.17
CA LEU A 372 -5.34 -3.67 9.59
C LEU A 372 -5.27 -4.93 10.46
N LEU A 373 -6.02 -5.98 10.10
CA LEU A 373 -6.01 -7.25 10.83
C LEU A 373 -4.64 -7.95 10.75
N LEU A 374 -3.93 -7.84 9.60
CA LEU A 374 -2.55 -8.30 9.45
C LEU A 374 -1.62 -7.57 10.45
N ALA A 375 -1.73 -6.25 10.56
CA ALA A 375 -0.96 -5.48 11.53
C ALA A 375 -1.27 -5.91 12.99
N ARG A 376 -2.54 -6.13 13.34
CA ARG A 376 -2.93 -6.63 14.66
C ARG A 376 -2.35 -8.02 14.97
N ALA A 377 -2.29 -8.90 13.98
CA ALA A 377 -1.70 -10.23 14.17
C ALA A 377 -0.19 -10.15 14.45
N ILE A 378 0.50 -9.18 13.82
CA ILE A 378 1.92 -8.90 14.08
C ILE A 378 2.08 -8.36 15.51
N VAL A 379 1.30 -7.36 15.91
CA VAL A 379 1.31 -6.82 17.28
C VAL A 379 1.06 -7.90 18.32
N ALA A 380 0.11 -8.80 18.07
CA ALA A 380 -0.17 -9.91 18.98
C ALA A 380 1.03 -10.87 19.13
N ALA A 381 1.82 -11.08 18.08
CA ALA A 381 3.04 -11.88 18.16
C ALA A 381 4.15 -11.16 18.94
N LEU A 382 4.22 -9.84 18.88
CA LEU A 382 5.21 -9.03 19.59
C LEU A 382 5.03 -9.07 21.12
N ALA A 383 3.86 -9.46 21.63
CA ALA A 383 3.67 -9.65 23.06
C ALA A 383 4.62 -10.71 23.69
N GLN A 384 5.23 -11.57 22.87
CA GLN A 384 6.23 -12.58 23.26
C GLN A 384 7.67 -12.14 22.93
N ALA A 385 7.84 -10.95 22.38
CA ALA A 385 9.15 -10.44 21.99
C ALA A 385 9.95 -9.93 23.20
N PRO A 386 11.31 -9.87 23.10
CA PRO A 386 12.12 -9.19 24.10
C PRO A 386 11.82 -7.68 24.10
N GLU A 387 12.22 -7.03 25.18
CA GLU A 387 12.17 -5.57 25.25
C GLU A 387 12.93 -4.91 24.05
N PRO A 388 12.44 -3.81 23.50
CA PRO A 388 11.30 -2.98 23.99
C PRO A 388 9.92 -3.43 23.48
N TRP A 389 9.83 -4.50 22.69
CA TRP A 389 8.62 -4.86 21.93
C TRP A 389 7.54 -5.54 22.78
N GLY A 390 7.94 -6.33 23.81
CA GLY A 390 7.07 -7.18 24.61
C GLY A 390 6.24 -6.50 25.69
N THR A 391 6.48 -5.21 25.97
CA THR A 391 5.79 -4.48 27.06
C THR A 391 4.40 -3.93 26.70
N ALA A 392 3.95 -4.17 25.49
CA ALA A 392 2.74 -3.57 24.95
C ALA A 392 1.45 -4.16 25.56
N SER A 393 0.65 -3.34 26.20
CA SER A 393 -0.72 -3.70 26.64
C SER A 393 -1.72 -3.50 25.50
N ALA A 394 -2.51 -4.52 25.19
CA ALA A 394 -3.58 -4.44 24.18
C ALA A 394 -4.62 -3.34 24.48
N GLY A 395 -4.74 -2.90 25.74
CA GLY A 395 -5.63 -1.83 26.15
C GLY A 395 -5.21 -0.41 25.70
N GLN A 396 -4.00 -0.24 25.18
CA GLN A 396 -3.50 1.03 24.67
C GLN A 396 -3.82 1.26 23.19
N LEU A 397 -4.26 0.23 22.47
CA LEU A 397 -4.57 0.34 21.05
C LEU A 397 -5.91 1.06 20.81
N ARG A 398 -5.91 1.95 19.82
CA ARG A 398 -7.14 2.55 19.28
C ARG A 398 -8.06 1.48 18.63
N THR A 399 -9.32 1.84 18.40
CA THR A 399 -10.25 0.98 17.65
C THR A 399 -9.87 0.89 16.17
N ASP A 400 -10.36 -0.14 15.47
CA ASP A 400 -10.13 -0.30 14.04
C ASP A 400 -10.68 0.89 13.23
N LEU A 401 -11.82 1.42 13.65
CA LEU A 401 -12.43 2.58 13.03
C LEU A 401 -11.55 3.83 13.20
N ASP A 402 -10.94 4.02 14.39
CA ASP A 402 -10.08 5.16 14.67
C ASP A 402 -8.79 5.09 13.84
N TYR A 403 -8.16 3.91 13.69
CA TYR A 403 -7.01 3.75 12.80
C TYR A 403 -7.37 4.05 11.34
N ARG A 404 -8.49 3.54 10.84
CA ARG A 404 -8.94 3.78 9.46
C ARG A 404 -9.25 5.25 9.21
N ARG A 405 -9.89 5.93 10.17
CA ARG A 405 -10.15 7.38 10.11
C ARG A 405 -8.86 8.18 10.15
N HIS A 406 -7.97 7.84 11.07
CA HIS A 406 -6.68 8.52 11.22
C HIS A 406 -5.83 8.44 9.94
N LEU A 407 -5.77 7.27 9.31
CA LEU A 407 -5.05 7.06 8.07
C LEU A 407 -5.84 7.46 6.80
N GLY A 408 -7.07 7.96 6.95
CA GLY A 408 -7.85 8.51 5.86
C GLY A 408 -8.36 7.46 4.88
N ASP A 409 -9.10 6.44 5.36
CA ASP A 409 -9.83 5.50 4.49
C ASP A 409 -11.09 6.20 3.92
N LEU A 410 -10.95 6.88 2.79
CA LEU A 410 -11.91 7.84 2.26
C LEU A 410 -12.72 7.30 1.07
N PRO A 411 -13.99 7.76 0.88
CA PRO A 411 -14.90 7.21 -0.13
C PRO A 411 -14.38 7.30 -1.57
N ALA A 412 -13.76 8.42 -1.98
CA ALA A 412 -13.25 8.59 -3.34
C ALA A 412 -12.13 7.59 -3.67
N GLU A 413 -11.27 7.28 -2.71
CA GLU A 413 -10.18 6.33 -2.91
C GLU A 413 -10.68 4.88 -2.87
N ARG A 414 -11.67 4.57 -2.02
CA ARG A 414 -12.36 3.28 -2.06
C ARG A 414 -12.97 3.03 -3.44
N LEU A 415 -13.59 4.07 -4.02
CA LEU A 415 -14.13 4.00 -5.38
C LEU A 415 -13.04 3.66 -6.40
N ALA A 416 -11.87 4.30 -6.33
CA ALA A 416 -10.76 4.02 -7.23
C ALA A 416 -10.25 2.58 -7.09
N VAL A 417 -10.12 2.10 -5.85
CA VAL A 417 -9.73 0.71 -5.57
C VAL A 417 -10.76 -0.27 -6.14
N VAL A 418 -12.05 -0.04 -5.90
CA VAL A 418 -13.13 -0.91 -6.40
C VAL A 418 -13.15 -0.94 -7.93
N ARG A 419 -13.00 0.20 -8.61
CA ARG A 419 -12.90 0.27 -10.07
C ARG A 419 -11.67 -0.47 -10.62
N ASN A 420 -10.53 -0.34 -9.95
CA ASN A 420 -9.32 -1.07 -10.33
C ASN A 420 -9.54 -2.59 -10.19
N MET A 421 -10.18 -3.04 -9.12
CA MET A 421 -10.53 -4.45 -8.93
C MET A 421 -11.57 -4.92 -9.97
N ALA A 422 -12.57 -4.11 -10.30
CA ALA A 422 -13.54 -4.43 -11.36
C ALA A 422 -12.85 -4.62 -12.72
N ALA A 423 -11.88 -3.76 -13.05
CA ALA A 423 -11.07 -3.92 -14.25
C ALA A 423 -10.23 -5.21 -14.23
N LEU A 424 -9.62 -5.55 -13.10
CA LEU A 424 -8.85 -6.78 -12.91
C LEU A 424 -9.72 -8.03 -13.13
N PHE A 425 -10.92 -8.07 -12.53
CA PHE A 425 -11.86 -9.18 -12.68
C PHE A 425 -12.66 -9.14 -13.99
N GLY A 426 -12.47 -8.14 -14.82
CA GLY A 426 -13.02 -8.04 -16.17
C GLY A 426 -12.15 -8.65 -17.26
N ALA A 427 -10.97 -9.17 -16.93
CA ALA A 427 -10.00 -9.68 -17.88
C ALA A 427 -9.43 -11.04 -17.45
N PRO A 428 -9.08 -11.93 -18.43
CA PRO A 428 -8.36 -13.16 -18.14
C PRO A 428 -7.00 -12.90 -17.46
N PRO A 429 -6.59 -13.79 -16.58
CA PRO A 429 -7.25 -15.01 -16.13
C PRO A 429 -8.20 -14.83 -14.94
N MET A 430 -8.34 -13.60 -14.40
CA MET A 430 -9.06 -13.34 -13.15
C MET A 430 -10.58 -13.44 -13.28
N ASP A 431 -11.13 -13.29 -14.48
CA ASP A 431 -12.56 -13.44 -14.79
C ASP A 431 -13.03 -14.91 -14.67
N ARG A 432 -12.16 -15.88 -14.96
CA ARG A 432 -12.51 -17.30 -15.05
C ARG A 432 -12.97 -17.87 -13.71
N GLY A 433 -14.22 -18.31 -13.65
CA GLY A 433 -14.86 -18.81 -12.42
C GLY A 433 -15.25 -17.73 -11.41
N ASN A 434 -14.97 -16.46 -11.72
CA ASN A 434 -15.26 -15.30 -10.87
C ASN A 434 -16.14 -14.25 -11.59
N GLU A 435 -16.93 -14.66 -12.59
CA GLU A 435 -17.68 -13.78 -13.51
C GLU A 435 -18.65 -12.85 -12.76
N SER A 436 -19.23 -13.31 -11.64
CA SER A 436 -20.11 -12.49 -10.81
C SER A 436 -19.39 -11.39 -10.05
N ARG A 437 -18.07 -11.55 -9.81
CA ARG A 437 -17.30 -10.61 -8.99
C ARG A 437 -17.18 -9.24 -9.63
N LYS A 438 -16.95 -9.19 -10.95
CA LYS A 438 -16.92 -7.92 -11.68
C LYS A 438 -18.24 -7.16 -11.51
N SER A 439 -19.37 -7.83 -11.75
CA SER A 439 -20.70 -7.19 -11.64
C SER A 439 -21.01 -6.71 -10.22
N GLU A 440 -20.53 -7.42 -9.19
CA GLU A 440 -20.64 -7.00 -7.79
C GLU A 440 -19.81 -5.73 -7.52
N LEU A 441 -18.56 -5.69 -8.00
CA LEU A 441 -17.67 -4.55 -7.88
C LEU A 441 -18.20 -3.33 -8.65
N ASP A 442 -18.78 -3.52 -9.84
CA ASP A 442 -19.42 -2.45 -10.61
C ASP A 442 -20.58 -1.82 -9.82
N ARG A 443 -21.47 -2.63 -9.23
CA ARG A 443 -22.55 -2.12 -8.36
C ARG A 443 -22.01 -1.40 -7.12
N GLN A 444 -20.95 -1.93 -6.52
CA GLN A 444 -20.29 -1.27 -5.40
C GLN A 444 -19.70 0.10 -5.80
N ALA A 445 -19.08 0.17 -6.98
CA ALA A 445 -18.56 1.42 -7.53
C ALA A 445 -19.67 2.45 -7.79
N GLU A 446 -20.80 2.03 -8.34
CA GLU A 446 -21.99 2.89 -8.54
C GLU A 446 -22.49 3.43 -7.20
N THR A 447 -22.61 2.57 -6.19
CA THR A 447 -23.03 2.98 -4.83
C THR A 447 -22.07 3.99 -4.23
N LEU A 448 -20.75 3.75 -4.30
CA LEU A 448 -19.74 4.68 -3.80
C LEU A 448 -19.77 6.00 -4.56
N TRP A 449 -19.92 5.98 -5.89
CA TRP A 449 -20.03 7.18 -6.71
C TRP A 449 -21.26 8.02 -6.34
N ALA A 450 -22.40 7.38 -6.08
CA ALA A 450 -23.62 8.06 -5.67
C ALA A 450 -23.48 8.75 -4.31
N GLN A 451 -22.64 8.23 -3.42
CA GLN A 451 -22.39 8.80 -2.09
C GLN A 451 -21.46 10.03 -2.12
N LEU A 452 -20.67 10.21 -3.20
CA LEU A 452 -19.79 11.36 -3.33
C LEU A 452 -20.60 12.65 -3.57
N SER A 453 -20.18 13.73 -2.91
CA SER A 453 -20.68 15.07 -3.22
C SER A 453 -20.19 15.54 -4.61
N ASP A 454 -20.83 16.58 -5.17
CA ASP A 454 -20.41 17.15 -6.45
C ASP A 454 -18.96 17.67 -6.41
N ALA A 455 -18.52 18.20 -5.28
CA ALA A 455 -17.14 18.63 -5.09
C ALA A 455 -16.15 17.45 -5.12
N GLU A 456 -16.47 16.35 -4.43
CA GLU A 456 -15.66 15.12 -4.48
C GLU A 456 -15.60 14.54 -5.89
N ARG A 457 -16.74 14.48 -6.60
CA ARG A 457 -16.78 14.03 -8.00
C ARG A 457 -15.92 14.91 -8.92
N ARG A 458 -15.97 16.25 -8.74
CA ARG A 458 -15.08 17.17 -9.47
C ARG A 458 -13.61 16.88 -9.17
N GLY A 459 -13.24 16.70 -7.90
CA GLY A 459 -11.87 16.39 -7.51
C GLY A 459 -11.36 15.06 -8.12
N VAL A 460 -12.19 14.03 -8.13
CA VAL A 460 -11.89 12.76 -8.82
C VAL A 460 -11.73 12.99 -10.33
N GLY A 461 -12.61 13.80 -10.94
CA GLY A 461 -12.53 14.17 -12.36
C GLY A 461 -11.22 14.90 -12.70
N ASN A 462 -10.83 15.87 -11.88
CA ASN A 462 -9.56 16.60 -12.05
C ASN A 462 -8.35 15.67 -12.00
N TRP A 463 -8.32 14.75 -11.03
CA TRP A 463 -7.25 13.76 -10.95
C TRP A 463 -7.18 12.84 -12.16
N LEU A 464 -8.32 12.34 -12.66
CA LEU A 464 -8.39 11.48 -13.85
C LEU A 464 -7.94 12.20 -15.13
N GLN A 465 -8.13 13.52 -15.21
CA GLN A 465 -7.73 14.35 -16.34
C GLN A 465 -6.31 14.92 -16.19
N ALA A 466 -5.57 14.51 -15.17
CA ALA A 466 -4.24 15.05 -14.84
C ALA A 466 -4.21 16.59 -14.74
N GLN A 467 -5.30 17.19 -14.25
CA GLN A 467 -5.43 18.65 -14.08
C GLN A 467 -4.89 19.13 -12.72
N GLY A 468 -3.80 18.50 -12.22
CA GLY A 468 -3.21 18.83 -10.95
C GLY A 468 -2.15 17.81 -10.53
N PRO A 469 -1.71 17.82 -9.25
CA PRO A 469 -0.79 16.82 -8.72
C PRO A 469 -1.34 15.41 -8.91
N ASP A 470 -0.46 14.44 -9.21
CA ASP A 470 -0.85 13.01 -9.34
C ASP A 470 -1.14 12.38 -7.97
N LEU A 471 -2.00 13.03 -7.20
CA LEU A 471 -2.40 12.65 -5.86
C LEU A 471 -3.90 12.89 -5.70
N MET A 472 -4.71 11.83 -5.81
CA MET A 472 -6.17 11.94 -5.77
C MET A 472 -6.69 12.68 -4.53
N PRO A 473 -6.28 12.33 -3.28
CA PRO A 473 -6.82 13.02 -2.11
C PRO A 473 -6.56 14.52 -2.13
N LEU A 474 -5.43 14.98 -2.68
CA LEU A 474 -5.17 16.42 -2.80
C LEU A 474 -6.13 17.10 -3.79
N ASN A 475 -6.39 16.49 -4.96
CA ASN A 475 -7.34 17.03 -5.93
C ASN A 475 -8.77 17.11 -5.37
N VAL A 476 -9.18 16.10 -4.60
CA VAL A 476 -10.50 16.10 -3.94
C VAL A 476 -10.55 17.14 -2.83
N ALA A 477 -9.48 17.28 -2.04
CA ALA A 477 -9.38 18.29 -0.99
C ALA A 477 -9.49 19.71 -1.54
N GLU A 478 -8.78 20.03 -2.63
CA GLU A 478 -8.84 21.35 -3.27
C GLU A 478 -10.24 21.67 -3.82
N ALA A 479 -10.91 20.69 -4.44
CA ALA A 479 -12.28 20.86 -4.91
C ALA A 479 -13.29 21.10 -3.78
N LEU A 480 -13.12 20.42 -2.65
CA LEU A 480 -13.93 20.60 -1.43
C LEU A 480 -13.63 21.95 -0.77
N PHE A 481 -12.35 22.36 -0.70
CA PHE A 481 -11.94 23.64 -0.15
C PHE A 481 -12.53 24.79 -0.96
N ALA A 482 -12.50 24.72 -2.29
CA ALA A 482 -13.12 25.69 -3.18
C ALA A 482 -14.66 25.76 -3.00
N ALA A 483 -15.29 24.62 -2.70
CA ALA A 483 -16.71 24.53 -2.36
C ALA A 483 -17.03 24.96 -0.92
N ARG A 484 -16.06 25.35 -0.11
CA ARG A 484 -16.13 25.71 1.31
C ARG A 484 -16.60 24.58 2.24
N ASP A 485 -16.49 23.33 1.78
CA ASP A 485 -16.69 22.16 2.66
C ASP A 485 -15.37 21.84 3.38
N TYR A 486 -14.99 22.71 4.31
CA TYR A 486 -13.69 22.66 5.00
C TYR A 486 -13.55 21.42 5.89
N ARG A 487 -14.67 20.88 6.39
CA ARG A 487 -14.63 19.68 7.23
C ARG A 487 -14.17 18.47 6.43
N ARG A 488 -14.81 18.20 5.28
CA ARG A 488 -14.38 17.10 4.40
C ARG A 488 -13.04 17.38 3.73
N ALA A 489 -12.79 18.63 3.32
CA ALA A 489 -11.49 19.02 2.78
C ALA A 489 -10.36 18.66 3.74
N ARG A 490 -10.55 18.90 5.04
CA ARG A 490 -9.57 18.53 6.08
C ARG A 490 -9.25 17.04 6.08
N ASP A 491 -10.25 16.18 5.96
CA ASP A 491 -10.04 14.72 5.94
C ASP A 491 -9.17 14.31 4.74
N TYR A 492 -9.44 14.86 3.55
CA TYR A 492 -8.67 14.58 2.35
C TYR A 492 -7.26 15.20 2.37
N TYR A 493 -7.08 16.40 2.90
CA TYR A 493 -5.74 16.96 3.14
C TYR A 493 -4.97 16.12 4.16
N GLY A 494 -5.63 15.62 5.20
CA GLY A 494 -5.07 14.68 6.17
C GLY A 494 -4.56 13.40 5.50
N ALA A 495 -5.32 12.87 4.56
CA ALA A 495 -4.92 11.70 3.77
C ALA A 495 -3.72 12.01 2.85
N ALA A 496 -3.73 13.15 2.14
CA ALA A 496 -2.67 13.55 1.23
C ALA A 496 -1.31 13.66 1.94
N ARG A 497 -1.26 14.34 3.10
CA ARG A 497 -0.03 14.52 3.89
C ARG A 497 0.58 13.21 4.40
N LEU A 498 -0.26 12.20 4.61
CA LEU A 498 0.19 10.87 5.04
C LEU A 498 0.60 9.99 3.86
N GLU A 499 0.08 10.25 2.65
CA GLU A 499 0.41 9.48 1.45
C GLU A 499 1.78 9.84 0.88
N GLU A 500 2.07 11.14 0.78
CA GLU A 500 3.28 11.66 0.15
C GLU A 500 4.09 12.56 1.11
N PRO A 501 4.66 11.99 2.20
CA PRO A 501 5.51 12.75 3.12
C PRO A 501 6.78 13.25 2.42
N TYR A 502 7.30 14.37 2.87
CA TYR A 502 8.47 15.04 2.29
C TYR A 502 8.29 15.43 0.82
N THR A 503 7.10 15.90 0.45
CA THR A 503 6.83 16.53 -0.85
C THR A 503 6.22 17.90 -0.64
N VAL A 504 6.42 18.81 -1.61
CA VAL A 504 5.88 20.18 -1.52
C VAL A 504 4.36 20.16 -1.42
N TRP A 505 3.68 19.43 -2.30
CA TRP A 505 2.23 19.45 -2.42
C TRP A 505 1.53 18.45 -1.51
N GLY A 506 2.02 17.22 -1.49
CA GLY A 506 1.43 16.13 -0.70
C GLY A 506 1.63 16.28 0.80
N ASP A 507 2.74 16.89 1.24
CA ASP A 507 3.06 17.06 2.65
C ASP A 507 2.93 18.53 3.11
N LEU A 508 3.82 19.42 2.66
CA LEU A 508 3.87 20.78 3.22
C LEU A 508 2.57 21.53 2.95
N TRP A 509 2.16 21.62 1.70
CA TRP A 509 0.92 22.29 1.32
C TRP A 509 -0.31 21.64 1.95
N ALA A 510 -0.43 20.33 1.86
CA ALA A 510 -1.56 19.63 2.46
C ALA A 510 -1.64 19.82 3.98
N THR A 511 -0.50 19.90 4.69
CA THR A 511 -0.47 20.17 6.14
C THR A 511 -0.96 21.59 6.46
N LEU A 512 -0.52 22.59 5.70
CA LEU A 512 -0.99 23.97 5.86
C LEU A 512 -2.52 24.07 5.63
N ARG A 513 -3.01 23.48 4.57
CA ARG A 513 -4.45 23.45 4.23
C ARG A 513 -5.26 22.65 5.25
N TRP A 514 -4.75 21.53 5.74
CA TRP A 514 -5.36 20.73 6.80
C TRP A 514 -5.56 21.55 8.08
N THR A 515 -4.55 22.30 8.48
CA THR A 515 -4.60 23.19 9.63
C THR A 515 -5.53 24.39 9.39
N ARG A 516 -5.47 24.97 8.19
CA ARG A 516 -6.36 26.08 7.81
C ARG A 516 -7.84 25.69 7.84
N CYS A 517 -8.15 24.47 7.39
CA CYS A 517 -9.52 23.94 7.48
C CYS A 517 -10.02 23.86 8.94
N ALA A 518 -9.17 23.51 9.89
CA ALA A 518 -9.52 23.52 11.31
C ALA A 518 -9.95 24.93 11.77
N GLN A 519 -9.14 25.95 11.47
CA GLN A 519 -9.49 27.34 11.79
C GLN A 519 -10.80 27.78 11.13
N LEU A 520 -10.98 27.47 9.84
CA LEU A 520 -12.18 27.87 9.09
C LEU A 520 -13.47 27.16 9.56
N THR A 521 -13.34 26.04 10.25
CA THR A 521 -14.45 25.33 10.91
C THR A 521 -14.64 25.75 12.37
N GLY A 522 -13.88 26.73 12.87
CA GLY A 522 -13.97 27.20 14.25
C GLY A 522 -13.31 26.28 15.27
N LEU A 523 -12.54 25.29 14.85
CA LEU A 523 -11.78 24.43 15.75
C LEU A 523 -10.50 25.17 16.21
N PRO A 524 -10.22 25.21 17.53
CA PRO A 524 -8.94 25.75 18.00
C PRO A 524 -7.79 24.86 17.50
N LEU A 525 -6.67 25.48 17.16
CA LEU A 525 -5.46 24.74 16.86
C LEU A 525 -4.89 24.15 18.15
N GLY A 526 -4.86 22.82 18.23
CA GLY A 526 -4.34 22.09 19.38
C GLY A 526 -2.87 21.68 19.22
N PRO A 527 -2.34 20.92 20.19
CA PRO A 527 -0.95 20.44 20.13
C PRO A 527 -0.62 19.66 18.84
N THR A 528 -1.59 18.92 18.31
CA THR A 528 -1.41 18.13 17.06
C THR A 528 -1.19 19.04 15.84
N GLU A 529 -1.98 20.10 15.71
CA GLU A 529 -1.85 21.07 14.63
C GLU A 529 -0.54 21.87 14.75
N HIS A 530 -0.20 22.31 15.95
CA HIS A 530 1.07 23.00 16.20
C HIS A 530 2.27 22.10 15.89
N ALA A 531 2.27 20.83 16.33
CA ALA A 531 3.33 19.87 15.99
C ALA A 531 3.44 19.64 14.48
N ALA A 532 2.30 19.57 13.77
CA ALA A 532 2.29 19.41 12.32
C ALA A 532 2.89 20.62 11.59
N LEU A 533 2.55 21.84 12.03
CA LEU A 533 3.11 23.10 11.48
C LEU A 533 4.62 23.24 11.76
N ARG A 534 5.08 22.91 12.99
CA ARG A 534 6.51 22.83 13.29
C ARG A 534 7.21 21.82 12.39
N GLY A 535 6.58 20.67 12.17
CA GLY A 535 7.08 19.67 11.24
C GLY A 535 7.16 20.17 9.78
N VAL A 536 6.29 21.09 9.32
CA VAL A 536 6.44 21.75 8.01
C VAL A 536 7.76 22.53 7.98
N LEU A 537 8.01 23.37 8.98
CA LEU A 537 9.24 24.16 9.05
C LEU A 537 10.50 23.29 9.14
N ASP A 538 10.44 22.20 9.90
CA ASP A 538 11.55 21.23 10.03
C ASP A 538 11.87 20.49 8.74
N ARG A 539 10.87 20.21 7.90
CA ARG A 539 11.05 19.51 6.62
C ARG A 539 11.39 20.42 5.44
N LEU A 540 11.11 21.70 5.56
CA LEU A 540 11.32 22.68 4.49
C LEU A 540 12.76 22.67 3.95
N PRO A 541 13.83 22.62 4.78
CA PRO A 541 15.21 22.57 4.29
C PRO A 541 15.52 21.38 3.38
N PHE A 542 14.89 20.22 3.60
CA PHE A 542 15.07 19.04 2.74
C PHE A 542 14.51 19.19 1.33
N LEU A 543 13.61 20.16 1.12
CA LEU A 543 12.90 20.36 -0.15
C LEU A 543 13.40 21.57 -0.94
N THR A 544 14.34 22.34 -0.41
CA THR A 544 14.86 23.57 -1.05
C THR A 544 15.42 23.35 -2.46
N GLN A 545 15.87 22.16 -2.79
CA GLN A 545 16.43 21.81 -4.10
C GLN A 545 15.40 21.12 -5.04
N ALA A 546 14.14 20.95 -4.61
CA ALA A 546 13.11 20.38 -5.46
C ALA A 546 12.83 21.32 -6.65
N PRO A 547 12.75 20.80 -7.89
CA PRO A 547 12.65 21.64 -9.10
C PRO A 547 11.44 22.57 -9.16
N ASP A 548 10.35 22.18 -8.48
CA ASP A 548 9.08 22.89 -8.42
C ASP A 548 8.91 23.73 -7.15
N PHE A 549 9.97 23.94 -6.37
CA PHE A 549 9.95 24.66 -5.11
C PHE A 549 10.81 25.93 -5.16
N SER A 550 10.29 26.97 -5.82
CA SER A 550 10.97 28.27 -5.95
C SER A 550 11.24 28.93 -4.59
N PRO A 551 12.24 29.81 -4.47
CA PRO A 551 12.49 30.56 -3.23
C PRO A 551 11.26 31.34 -2.75
N GLY A 552 10.47 31.91 -3.66
CA GLY A 552 9.21 32.57 -3.32
C GLY A 552 8.18 31.62 -2.73
N LEU A 553 8.05 30.42 -3.29
CA LEU A 553 7.15 29.37 -2.75
C LEU A 553 7.65 28.87 -1.40
N GLN A 554 8.96 28.71 -1.21
CA GLN A 554 9.54 28.38 0.09
C GLN A 554 9.18 29.45 1.15
N ALA A 555 9.38 30.72 0.82
CA ALA A 555 9.02 31.83 1.70
C ALA A 555 7.51 31.86 1.99
N PHE A 556 6.67 31.59 0.99
CA PHE A 556 5.22 31.52 1.17
C PHE A 556 4.81 30.38 2.11
N VAL A 557 5.36 29.18 1.95
CA VAL A 557 5.10 28.04 2.82
C VAL A 557 5.54 28.31 4.25
N ALA A 558 6.74 28.89 4.44
CA ALA A 558 7.24 29.28 5.77
C ALA A 558 6.35 30.35 6.42
N GLY A 559 6.05 31.43 5.68
CA GLY A 559 5.20 32.52 6.16
C GLY A 559 3.79 32.04 6.51
N TYR A 560 3.22 31.12 5.75
CA TYR A 560 1.94 30.53 6.06
C TYR A 560 2.00 29.68 7.35
N ALA A 561 3.03 28.87 7.53
CA ALA A 561 3.22 28.09 8.76
C ALA A 561 3.36 28.98 9.99
N HIS A 562 4.22 30.01 9.94
CA HIS A 562 4.41 30.99 11.02
C HIS A 562 3.14 31.77 11.32
N HIS A 563 2.39 32.20 10.30
CA HIS A 563 1.08 32.85 10.46
C HIS A 563 0.11 31.96 11.25
N LEU A 564 -0.01 30.68 10.88
CA LEU A 564 -0.89 29.74 11.59
C LEU A 564 -0.42 29.42 13.02
N LEU A 565 0.89 29.47 13.28
CA LEU A 565 1.50 29.34 14.61
C LEU A 565 1.35 30.60 15.49
N GLY A 566 0.96 31.75 14.91
CA GLY A 566 0.93 33.05 15.61
C GLY A 566 2.30 33.67 15.80
N GLU A 567 3.31 33.26 15.05
CA GLU A 567 4.70 33.76 15.11
C GLU A 567 4.85 34.95 14.16
N ARG A 568 4.27 36.09 14.57
CA ARG A 568 4.05 37.27 13.73
C ARG A 568 5.30 37.82 13.06
N GLY A 569 6.42 37.92 13.77
CA GLY A 569 7.69 38.47 13.25
C GLY A 569 8.20 37.63 12.09
N ASP A 570 8.29 36.32 12.29
CA ASP A 570 8.77 35.37 11.27
C ASP A 570 7.78 35.25 10.09
N ALA A 571 6.46 35.28 10.39
CA ALA A 571 5.42 35.31 9.37
C ALA A 571 5.55 36.53 8.46
N LEU A 572 5.75 37.72 9.04
CA LEU A 572 5.85 38.96 8.28
C LEU A 572 7.07 38.96 7.36
N VAL A 573 8.25 38.62 7.87
CA VAL A 573 9.49 38.55 7.08
C VAL A 573 9.33 37.58 5.91
N ALA A 574 8.79 36.40 6.17
CA ALA A 574 8.63 35.38 5.14
C ALA A 574 7.54 35.76 4.09
N LEU A 575 6.41 36.36 4.51
CA LEU A 575 5.35 36.79 3.60
C LEU A 575 5.76 38.00 2.76
N GLU A 576 6.53 38.96 3.32
CA GLU A 576 7.11 40.05 2.53
C GLU A 576 8.07 39.51 1.46
N THR A 577 8.92 38.54 1.80
CA THR A 577 9.77 37.88 0.81
C THR A 577 8.94 37.14 -0.26
N ALA A 578 7.88 36.47 0.15
CA ALA A 578 7.02 35.71 -0.79
C ALA A 578 6.32 36.59 -1.82
N VAL A 579 5.85 37.80 -1.44
CA VAL A 579 5.16 38.71 -2.35
C VAL A 579 6.09 39.40 -3.36
N GLU A 580 7.40 39.29 -3.22
CA GLU A 580 8.34 39.72 -4.25
C GLU A 580 8.38 38.77 -5.45
N ASP A 581 7.95 37.53 -5.28
CA ASP A 581 7.90 36.51 -6.35
C ASP A 581 6.63 36.70 -7.21
N GLY A 582 6.84 36.93 -8.51
CA GLY A 582 5.75 37.14 -9.46
C GLY A 582 4.82 35.93 -9.66
N ASP A 583 5.32 34.70 -9.43
CA ASP A 583 4.49 33.49 -9.49
C ASP A 583 3.58 33.39 -8.28
N ILE A 584 4.07 33.75 -7.09
CA ILE A 584 3.25 33.82 -5.88
C ILE A 584 2.18 34.90 -6.01
N ARG A 585 2.54 36.08 -6.50
CA ARG A 585 1.57 37.16 -6.80
C ARG A 585 0.49 36.71 -7.78
N ARG A 586 0.81 35.90 -8.77
CA ARG A 586 -0.14 35.44 -9.78
C ARG A 586 -1.03 34.30 -9.29
N ARG A 587 -0.45 33.30 -8.64
CA ARG A 587 -1.15 32.04 -8.29
C ARG A 587 -1.83 32.09 -6.93
N TYR A 588 -1.23 32.77 -5.96
CA TYR A 588 -1.63 32.76 -4.54
C TYR A 588 -1.95 34.16 -3.98
N PHE A 589 -2.19 35.15 -4.84
CA PHE A 589 -2.30 36.55 -4.43
C PHE A 589 -3.33 36.78 -3.31
N ARG A 590 -4.48 36.11 -3.32
CA ARG A 590 -5.52 36.28 -2.30
C ARG A 590 -5.07 35.76 -0.95
N GLU A 591 -4.46 34.58 -0.97
CA GLU A 591 -3.98 33.94 0.26
C GLU A 591 -2.84 34.74 0.89
N VAL A 592 -1.83 35.07 0.09
CA VAL A 592 -0.66 35.79 0.59
C VAL A 592 -1.02 37.21 1.07
N LEU A 593 -1.88 37.93 0.33
CA LEU A 593 -2.34 39.26 0.73
C LEU A 593 -3.15 39.23 2.02
N VAL A 594 -4.10 38.32 2.16
CA VAL A 594 -4.91 38.24 3.39
C VAL A 594 -4.05 37.99 4.62
N MET A 595 -3.05 37.13 4.52
CA MET A 595 -2.14 36.86 5.64
C MET A 595 -1.18 38.01 5.89
N LEU A 596 -0.54 38.55 4.85
CA LEU A 596 0.40 39.68 4.95
C LEU A 596 -0.29 40.90 5.54
N VAL A 597 -1.50 41.22 5.07
CA VAL A 597 -2.29 42.34 5.62
C VAL A 597 -2.63 42.12 7.08
N ALA A 598 -3.00 40.91 7.48
CA ALA A 598 -3.28 40.60 8.89
C ALA A 598 -2.05 40.87 9.75
N GLU A 599 -0.87 40.41 9.34
CA GLU A 599 0.36 40.59 10.10
C GLU A 599 0.83 42.07 10.11
N LEU A 600 0.71 42.79 8.98
CA LEU A 600 1.06 44.22 8.91
C LEU A 600 0.15 45.08 9.76
N VAL A 601 -1.15 44.84 9.77
CA VAL A 601 -2.11 45.60 10.61
C VAL A 601 -1.83 45.36 12.08
N GLU A 602 -1.60 44.14 12.49
CA GLU A 602 -1.26 43.78 13.86
C GLU A 602 0.12 44.37 14.31
N ALA A 603 1.04 44.55 13.34
CA ALA A 603 2.32 45.23 13.57
C ALA A 603 2.21 46.77 13.52
N GLY A 604 1.02 47.34 13.35
CA GLY A 604 0.81 48.78 13.23
C GLY A 604 1.24 49.38 11.89
N ARG A 605 1.60 48.56 10.90
CA ARG A 605 2.10 48.96 9.58
C ARG A 605 0.96 49.06 8.55
N THR A 606 -0.12 49.77 8.92
CA THR A 606 -1.35 49.89 8.11
C THR A 606 -1.12 50.53 6.73
N ALA A 607 -0.21 51.52 6.64
CA ALA A 607 0.14 52.12 5.38
C ALA A 607 0.81 51.14 4.39
N ASP A 608 1.68 50.27 4.88
CA ASP A 608 2.30 49.23 4.07
C ASP A 608 1.25 48.20 3.62
N ALA A 609 0.33 47.82 4.50
CA ALA A 609 -0.77 46.92 4.17
C ALA A 609 -1.63 47.50 3.04
N GLU A 610 -2.05 48.76 3.09
CA GLU A 610 -2.80 49.40 2.02
C GLU A 610 -2.00 49.46 0.71
N ARG A 611 -0.71 49.76 0.76
CA ARG A 611 0.18 49.81 -0.40
C ARG A 611 0.23 48.45 -1.12
N TYR A 612 0.52 47.36 -0.40
CA TYR A 612 0.57 46.01 -0.97
C TYR A 612 -0.78 45.61 -1.61
N VAL A 613 -1.89 45.93 -0.93
CA VAL A 613 -3.23 45.58 -1.45
C VAL A 613 -3.51 46.33 -2.77
N VAL A 614 -3.23 47.65 -2.83
CA VAL A 614 -3.48 48.44 -4.02
C VAL A 614 -2.61 47.97 -5.18
N GLU A 615 -1.30 47.76 -4.93
CA GLU A 615 -0.34 47.31 -5.93
C GLU A 615 -0.73 45.97 -6.53
N ILE A 616 -0.89 44.93 -5.68
CA ILE A 616 -1.09 43.57 -6.13
C ILE A 616 -2.51 43.36 -6.69
N ALA A 617 -3.54 43.99 -6.10
CA ALA A 617 -4.89 43.91 -6.65
C ALA A 617 -5.00 44.59 -8.03
N ALA A 618 -4.27 45.67 -8.29
CA ALA A 618 -4.21 46.30 -9.60
C ALA A 618 -3.49 45.40 -10.61
N GLU A 619 -2.36 44.83 -10.25
CA GLU A 619 -1.59 43.88 -11.07
C GLU A 619 -2.44 42.67 -11.50
N GLN A 620 -3.24 42.13 -10.55
CA GLN A 620 -4.09 40.96 -10.77
C GLN A 620 -5.48 41.30 -11.34
N GLN A 621 -5.76 42.57 -11.68
CA GLN A 621 -7.06 43.07 -12.17
C GLN A 621 -8.23 42.75 -11.21
N GLN A 622 -7.98 42.77 -9.89
CA GLN A 622 -8.92 42.43 -8.81
C GLN A 622 -9.25 43.64 -7.91
N GLN A 623 -9.56 44.79 -8.52
CA GLN A 623 -9.77 46.09 -7.83
C GLN A 623 -10.89 46.00 -6.76
N ASP A 624 -11.98 45.26 -7.05
CA ASP A 624 -13.06 45.09 -6.08
C ASP A 624 -12.60 44.35 -4.83
N PHE A 625 -11.81 43.30 -4.99
CA PHE A 625 -11.20 42.59 -3.87
C PHE A 625 -10.26 43.49 -3.06
N GLY A 626 -9.41 44.25 -3.78
CA GLY A 626 -8.51 45.21 -3.17
C GLY A 626 -9.27 46.28 -2.37
N ARG A 627 -10.34 46.87 -2.92
CA ARG A 627 -11.16 47.87 -2.23
C ARG A 627 -11.77 47.32 -0.92
N VAL A 628 -12.37 46.14 -0.97
CA VAL A 628 -12.95 45.49 0.23
C VAL A 628 -11.88 45.26 1.31
N LEU A 629 -10.66 44.89 0.91
CA LEU A 629 -9.58 44.61 1.86
C LEU A 629 -9.04 45.91 2.47
N VAL A 630 -8.90 47.01 1.69
CA VAL A 630 -8.52 48.34 2.21
C VAL A 630 -9.57 48.90 3.18
N GLU A 631 -10.86 48.75 2.87
CA GLU A 631 -11.93 49.15 3.81
C GLU A 631 -11.83 48.42 5.15
N ARG A 632 -11.51 47.12 5.13
CA ARG A 632 -11.27 46.33 6.37
C ARG A 632 -10.07 46.80 7.15
N ILE A 633 -8.94 47.10 6.48
CA ILE A 633 -7.72 47.64 7.11
C ILE A 633 -8.07 48.92 7.88
N ARG A 634 -8.77 49.86 7.24
CA ARG A 634 -9.17 51.13 7.84
C ARG A 634 -10.14 50.97 9.00
N ALA A 635 -11.09 50.05 8.90
CA ALA A 635 -12.01 49.76 9.98
C ALA A 635 -11.32 49.14 11.21
N THR A 636 -10.25 48.38 11.02
CA THR A 636 -9.48 47.77 12.10
C THR A 636 -8.53 48.80 12.75
N ALA A 637 -7.94 49.71 11.96
CA ALA A 637 -7.03 50.74 12.44
C ALA A 637 -7.74 51.82 13.30
N VAL A 638 -9.06 51.95 13.23
CA VAL A 638 -9.86 52.90 14.02
C VAL A 638 -10.29 52.34 15.38
N ARG A 639 -10.12 51.05 15.60
CA ARG A 639 -10.38 50.37 16.88
C ARG A 639 -9.09 50.21 17.68
#